data_b5260f0afedd19d120506249630bfd2d
#
_entry.id   b5260f0afedd19d120506249630bfd2d
#
_cell.length_a   1.000
_cell.length_b   1.000
_cell.length_c   1.000
_cell.angle_alpha   90.00
_cell.angle_beta   90.00
_cell.angle_gamma   90.00
#
_symmetry.space_group_name_H-M   'P 1'
#
loop_
_entity.id
_entity.type
_entity.pdbx_description
1 polymer ?
#
loop_
_entity_poly.entity_id
_entity_poly.type
_entity_poly.pdbx_seq_one_letter_code
_entity_poly.pdbx_strand_id
1 'polypeptide(L)'
;MYCLGLIHRELFAYEVQGMIGNSELGCYMVNKQVSIVLLSILLFSIPSHAVATKEATFVEQFGEVFEEVVIADSSDMLDDPRDLEFHPGRTNELWVANRATDSITIIENTGMESQTSQNRQDSNRNHFLEEVSSIAFGAYHPEFDWQWGSAQETGNTFCGQIQQNFFMGPTLWPSSLNHFAVENQNNGNGLLGSHIDMNHESPYGVGIAHDYDNVYWYNDGYYGELVRYDFQDDHDTGEDDHSDAIIRRYSDITLTHAYGIPGHMVMDKSSGILYIADAGANRVLWVNTDDTNFETEDIMDDASRLEPLQEYSRITDIEWGVLASGLDFPSGIALDGDRLFVSQNGNGKIVAYDLNSDGKSATEADSIQTSASSIMGLEIGPNGHLYYVDNGRDEVVRIDPFMDVDGDGVGDDVDNCPYISNSAQANYDNDSKGDACDEDDDNDSVLDLDDNCLRGNLSWLSSMLTDHDSDGCADLTEDFDDDNDGLNDQIDSCALGDVGWTSSALTDYDFDGCQDAGEDYDDDNDRICDAEEVDGFWACTESSASTDLCPTSPPSFFSTLTNDGDQDGCQDIGEDLDDDNDGFSDELDHCPVNAGTSNLGSLMGCSDFDNDGYADSIDEFPTEPTQWSDLDGDGFGDESTGFEGDQCKTVVGTSFEAVSYTHLRAHETVLDLVCRLLLE
;
A
#
# COMPACT_ATOMS: atom_id res chain seq x y z
N MET A 1 9.98 -5.09 -24.12
CA MET A 1 10.08 -3.84 -24.91
C MET A 1 8.73 -3.33 -25.43
N TYR A 2 7.68 -4.12 -25.40
CA TYR A 2 6.32 -3.72 -25.85
C TYR A 2 5.43 -3.12 -24.76
N CYS A 3 5.72 -3.35 -23.46
CA CYS A 3 4.92 -2.77 -22.36
C CYS A 3 5.28 -1.33 -21.97
N LEU A 4 6.49 -0.86 -22.30
CA LEU A 4 6.87 0.54 -22.01
C LEU A 4 6.22 1.58 -22.94
N GLY A 5 5.77 1.14 -24.11
CA GLY A 5 5.13 2.02 -25.09
C GLY A 5 3.68 2.41 -24.78
N LEU A 6 2.97 1.61 -23.99
CA LEU A 6 1.57 1.86 -23.64
C LEU A 6 1.41 2.80 -22.43
N ILE A 7 2.32 2.69 -21.45
CA ILE A 7 2.30 3.56 -20.26
C ILE A 7 2.62 5.03 -20.63
N HIS A 8 3.47 5.23 -21.64
CA HIS A 8 3.83 6.58 -22.09
C HIS A 8 2.72 7.28 -22.90
N ARG A 9 1.74 6.56 -23.41
CA ARG A 9 0.62 7.13 -24.18
C ARG A 9 -0.56 7.55 -23.31
N GLU A 10 -0.80 6.87 -22.19
CA GLU A 10 -1.89 7.24 -21.29
C GLU A 10 -1.54 8.40 -20.36
N LEU A 11 -0.28 8.50 -19.90
CA LEU A 11 0.16 9.66 -19.10
C LEU A 11 0.14 10.99 -19.89
N PHE A 12 0.42 10.94 -21.22
CA PHE A 12 0.34 12.14 -22.07
C PHE A 12 -1.10 12.56 -22.42
N ALA A 13 -2.06 11.65 -22.37
CA ALA A 13 -3.47 11.96 -22.66
C ALA A 13 -4.19 12.61 -21.47
N TYR A 14 -3.71 12.43 -20.25
CA TYR A 14 -4.33 13.04 -19.06
C TYR A 14 -3.88 14.49 -18.80
N GLU A 15 -2.65 14.87 -19.19
CA GLU A 15 -2.18 16.27 -19.03
C GLU A 15 -2.76 17.25 -20.06
N VAL A 16 -3.25 16.76 -21.20
CA VAL A 16 -3.78 17.65 -22.27
C VAL A 16 -5.25 18.00 -22.08
N GLN A 17 -6.00 17.28 -21.25
CA GLN A 17 -7.42 17.58 -20.99
C GLN A 17 -7.67 18.56 -19.83
N GLY A 18 -6.63 18.97 -19.09
CA GLY A 18 -6.72 19.89 -17.96
C GLY A 18 -6.38 21.35 -18.25
N MET A 19 -5.93 21.70 -19.47
CA MET A 19 -5.47 23.05 -19.81
C MET A 19 -6.14 23.63 -21.06
N ILE A 20 -7.44 23.73 -21.08
CA ILE A 20 -8.16 24.64 -21.99
C ILE A 20 -9.09 25.54 -21.17
N GLY A 21 -8.52 26.63 -20.71
CA GLY A 21 -9.23 27.71 -20.05
C GLY A 21 -8.36 28.97 -20.00
N ASN A 22 -8.34 29.70 -21.09
CA ASN A 22 -7.96 31.11 -21.29
C ASN A 22 -6.73 31.68 -20.57
N SER A 23 -5.69 31.96 -21.28
CA SER A 23 -5.16 33.25 -21.77
C SER A 23 -3.62 33.27 -21.87
N GLU A 24 -3.17 33.70 -23.01
CA GLU A 24 -1.90 34.37 -23.38
C GLU A 24 -0.52 33.82 -22.98
N LEU A 25 0.18 33.47 -24.04
CA LEU A 25 1.63 33.31 -24.24
C LEU A 25 2.55 33.81 -23.11
N GLY A 26 3.26 32.88 -22.56
CA GLY A 26 4.52 33.10 -21.86
C GLY A 26 5.40 31.87 -21.98
N CYS A 27 6.41 31.95 -22.87
CA CYS A 27 7.40 30.89 -23.09
C CYS A 27 8.37 30.84 -21.90
N TYR A 28 8.26 29.86 -21.02
CA TYR A 28 9.28 29.61 -20.00
C TYR A 28 10.09 28.36 -20.35
N MET A 29 11.37 28.58 -20.58
CA MET A 29 12.35 27.50 -20.70
C MET A 29 12.58 26.88 -19.32
N VAL A 30 12.03 25.69 -19.10
CA VAL A 30 12.36 24.88 -17.92
C VAL A 30 13.78 24.32 -18.07
N ASN A 31 14.60 24.60 -17.09
CA ASN A 31 16.01 24.32 -17.06
C ASN A 31 16.28 22.81 -17.13
N LYS A 32 17.11 22.39 -18.09
CA LYS A 32 17.46 20.96 -18.34
C LYS A 32 18.07 20.22 -17.13
N GLN A 33 18.45 20.94 -16.08
CA GLN A 33 19.07 20.34 -14.89
C GLN A 33 18.08 19.68 -13.93
N VAL A 34 16.86 20.19 -13.81
CA VAL A 34 15.84 19.59 -12.92
C VAL A 34 15.35 18.23 -13.45
N SER A 35 15.29 18.06 -14.77
CA SER A 35 14.89 16.78 -15.36
C SER A 35 15.93 15.66 -15.19
N ILE A 36 17.20 16.00 -15.00
CA ILE A 36 18.28 15.02 -14.82
C ILE A 36 18.37 14.57 -13.36
N VAL A 37 18.06 15.43 -12.40
CA VAL A 37 18.06 15.08 -10.97
C VAL A 37 16.86 14.18 -10.65
N LEU A 38 15.66 14.49 -11.16
CA LEU A 38 14.49 13.63 -11.00
C LEU A 38 14.64 12.25 -11.67
N LEU A 39 15.35 12.18 -12.81
CA LEU A 39 15.67 10.89 -13.45
C LEU A 39 16.76 10.11 -12.72
N SER A 40 17.66 10.80 -11.99
CA SER A 40 18.69 10.17 -11.17
C SER A 40 18.12 9.61 -9.86
N ILE A 41 17.19 10.29 -9.25
CA ILE A 41 16.50 9.82 -8.04
C ILE A 41 15.61 8.60 -8.37
N LEU A 42 14.93 8.59 -9.53
CA LEU A 42 14.18 7.43 -10.02
C LEU A 42 15.04 6.21 -10.44
N LEU A 43 16.36 6.41 -10.63
CA LEU A 43 17.28 5.32 -10.96
C LEU A 43 18.05 4.78 -9.73
N PHE A 44 18.02 5.49 -8.60
CA PHE A 44 18.63 5.03 -7.34
C PHE A 44 17.60 4.54 -6.30
N SER A 45 16.32 4.78 -6.51
CA SER A 45 15.21 4.18 -5.78
C SER A 45 14.48 3.10 -6.60
N ILE A 46 15.23 2.27 -7.33
CA ILE A 46 14.77 0.92 -7.58
C ILE A 46 15.15 0.21 -6.28
N PRO A 47 14.21 -0.15 -5.40
CA PRO A 47 14.49 -1.17 -4.44
C PRO A 47 15.05 -2.31 -5.31
N SER A 48 16.16 -2.92 -4.90
CA SER A 48 16.44 -4.27 -5.35
C SER A 48 15.11 -4.97 -5.12
N HIS A 49 14.33 -5.20 -6.19
CA HIS A 49 13.37 -6.27 -6.12
C HIS A 49 14.28 -7.45 -5.78
N ALA A 50 14.30 -7.83 -4.50
CA ALA A 50 14.40 -9.22 -4.19
C ALA A 50 13.45 -9.79 -5.23
N VAL A 51 13.96 -10.55 -6.19
CA VAL A 51 13.16 -11.54 -6.89
C VAL A 51 12.54 -12.24 -5.70
N ALA A 52 11.24 -11.99 -5.46
CA ALA A 52 10.51 -12.82 -4.56
C ALA A 52 10.81 -14.20 -5.13
N THR A 53 11.72 -14.90 -4.50
CA THR A 53 11.89 -16.32 -4.73
C THR A 53 10.51 -16.79 -4.36
N LYS A 54 9.71 -17.20 -5.36
CA LYS A 54 8.43 -17.85 -5.14
C LYS A 54 8.74 -18.81 -3.99
N GLU A 55 8.16 -18.56 -2.82
CA GLU A 55 8.32 -19.47 -1.71
C GLU A 55 8.00 -20.83 -2.27
N ALA A 56 8.88 -21.82 -2.03
CA ALA A 56 8.66 -23.15 -2.52
C ALA A 56 7.33 -23.61 -1.93
N THR A 57 6.31 -23.74 -2.79
CA THR A 57 5.01 -24.24 -2.33
C THR A 57 5.22 -25.65 -1.78
N PHE A 58 4.36 -26.12 -0.89
CA PHE A 58 4.43 -27.50 -0.36
C PHE A 58 4.57 -28.51 -1.50
N VAL A 59 3.93 -28.26 -2.61
CA VAL A 59 4.00 -29.03 -3.85
C VAL A 59 5.45 -29.21 -4.36
N GLU A 60 6.31 -28.22 -4.18
CA GLU A 60 7.73 -28.28 -4.57
C GLU A 60 8.58 -29.04 -3.54
N GLN A 61 8.11 -29.22 -2.31
CA GLN A 61 8.78 -29.90 -1.19
C GLN A 61 8.18 -31.27 -0.89
N PHE A 62 7.27 -31.75 -1.71
CA PHE A 62 6.61 -33.04 -1.54
C PHE A 62 7.61 -34.19 -1.47
N GLY A 63 7.46 -35.04 -0.44
CA GLY A 63 8.34 -36.18 -0.17
C GLY A 63 9.21 -36.00 1.08
N GLU A 64 9.34 -34.78 1.59
CA GLU A 64 10.00 -34.49 2.87
C GLU A 64 9.13 -34.90 4.07
N VAL A 65 9.58 -34.63 5.28
CA VAL A 65 8.78 -34.83 6.50
C VAL A 65 7.58 -33.92 6.48
N PHE A 66 6.41 -34.47 6.81
CA PHE A 66 5.14 -33.70 6.75
C PHE A 66 4.30 -33.92 8.01
N GLU A 67 3.37 -33.02 8.26
CA GLU A 67 2.30 -33.14 9.24
C GLU A 67 0.96 -33.34 8.56
N GLU A 68 0.08 -34.10 9.22
CA GLU A 68 -1.31 -34.29 8.82
C GLU A 68 -2.20 -33.48 9.78
N VAL A 69 -2.86 -32.43 9.26
CA VAL A 69 -3.72 -31.54 10.04
C VAL A 69 -5.18 -31.82 9.68
N VAL A 70 -5.97 -32.31 10.62
CA VAL A 70 -7.41 -32.49 10.41
C VAL A 70 -8.07 -31.12 10.36
N ILE A 71 -8.65 -30.78 9.21
CA ILE A 71 -9.31 -29.51 8.93
C ILE A 71 -10.80 -29.56 9.27
N ALA A 72 -11.43 -30.68 8.96
CA ALA A 72 -12.86 -30.89 9.24
C ALA A 72 -13.11 -32.38 9.51
N ASP A 73 -14.14 -32.67 10.27
CA ASP A 73 -14.56 -34.04 10.63
C ASP A 73 -16.08 -34.18 10.63
N SER A 74 -16.58 -35.26 11.20
CA SER A 74 -18.02 -35.52 11.32
C SER A 74 -18.77 -34.45 12.14
N SER A 75 -18.11 -33.67 12.98
CA SER A 75 -18.71 -32.53 13.70
C SER A 75 -18.99 -31.34 12.76
N ASP A 76 -18.27 -31.25 11.66
CA ASP A 76 -18.48 -30.33 10.54
C ASP A 76 -19.52 -30.86 9.52
N MET A 77 -20.23 -31.92 9.87
CA MET A 77 -21.28 -32.57 9.02
C MET A 77 -20.71 -33.32 7.81
N LEU A 78 -19.50 -33.85 7.91
CA LEU A 78 -18.99 -34.83 6.93
C LEU A 78 -19.63 -36.21 7.20
N ASP A 79 -20.02 -36.90 6.13
CA ASP A 79 -20.64 -38.23 6.20
C ASP A 79 -20.38 -38.99 4.88
N ASP A 80 -19.45 -39.95 4.93
CA ASP A 80 -18.96 -40.66 3.75
C ASP A 80 -18.45 -39.71 2.64
N PRO A 81 -17.51 -38.75 2.98
CA PRO A 81 -17.04 -37.76 2.03
C PRO A 81 -16.26 -38.43 0.89
N ARG A 82 -16.43 -37.92 -0.35
CA ARG A 82 -15.87 -38.50 -1.58
C ARG A 82 -14.93 -37.60 -2.32
N ASP A 83 -15.23 -36.33 -2.37
CA ASP A 83 -14.50 -35.33 -3.12
C ASP A 83 -14.47 -33.98 -2.42
N LEU A 84 -13.53 -33.16 -2.81
CA LEU A 84 -13.37 -31.81 -2.28
C LEU A 84 -12.86 -30.88 -3.37
N GLU A 85 -13.34 -29.65 -3.39
CA GLU A 85 -12.83 -28.60 -4.27
C GLU A 85 -12.89 -27.21 -3.62
N PHE A 86 -11.88 -26.40 -3.85
CA PHE A 86 -11.88 -25.01 -3.43
C PHE A 86 -12.68 -24.15 -4.37
N HIS A 87 -13.52 -23.26 -3.82
CA HIS A 87 -14.35 -22.35 -4.61
C HIS A 87 -13.48 -21.33 -5.36
N PRO A 88 -13.55 -21.23 -6.69
CA PRO A 88 -12.63 -20.40 -7.48
C PRO A 88 -12.69 -18.89 -7.20
N GLY A 89 -13.83 -18.39 -6.72
CA GLY A 89 -14.08 -16.97 -6.49
C GLY A 89 -14.12 -16.55 -5.02
N ARG A 90 -14.09 -17.49 -4.06
CA ARG A 90 -14.15 -17.22 -2.62
C ARG A 90 -12.93 -17.85 -1.95
N THR A 91 -12.01 -16.97 -1.55
CA THR A 91 -10.75 -17.42 -0.95
C THR A 91 -11.00 -18.29 0.28
N ASN A 92 -10.30 -19.42 0.38
CA ASN A 92 -10.37 -20.38 1.48
C ASN A 92 -11.79 -20.92 1.77
N GLU A 93 -12.66 -21.02 0.77
CA GLU A 93 -13.93 -21.72 0.86
C GLU A 93 -13.78 -23.10 0.19
N LEU A 94 -13.93 -24.16 0.98
CA LEU A 94 -13.81 -25.54 0.53
C LEU A 94 -15.21 -26.19 0.50
N TRP A 95 -15.50 -26.89 -0.58
CA TRP A 95 -16.73 -27.68 -0.79
C TRP A 95 -16.41 -29.17 -0.73
N VAL A 96 -17.16 -29.92 0.05
CA VAL A 96 -16.94 -31.35 0.25
C VAL A 96 -18.21 -32.12 -0.09
N ALA A 97 -18.10 -33.07 -1.00
CA ALA A 97 -19.19 -33.94 -1.42
C ALA A 97 -19.40 -35.09 -0.43
N ASN A 98 -20.59 -35.18 0.19
CA ASN A 98 -20.98 -36.22 1.13
C ASN A 98 -21.91 -37.23 0.47
N ARG A 99 -21.42 -38.46 0.23
CA ARG A 99 -22.15 -39.52 -0.46
C ARG A 99 -23.31 -40.06 0.38
N ALA A 100 -23.13 -40.28 1.67
CA ALA A 100 -24.15 -40.90 2.52
C ALA A 100 -25.38 -40.01 2.77
N THR A 101 -25.24 -38.71 2.62
CA THR A 101 -26.31 -37.73 2.87
C THR A 101 -26.77 -36.98 1.63
N ASP A 102 -26.21 -37.30 0.46
CA ASP A 102 -26.50 -36.58 -0.79
C ASP A 102 -26.40 -35.07 -0.61
N SER A 103 -25.27 -34.59 -0.13
CA SER A 103 -25.13 -33.21 0.31
C SER A 103 -23.73 -32.65 0.07
N ILE A 104 -23.64 -31.33 0.16
CA ILE A 104 -22.37 -30.64 0.14
C ILE A 104 -22.14 -29.96 1.49
N THR A 105 -21.01 -30.22 2.11
CA THR A 105 -20.51 -29.42 3.24
C THR A 105 -19.62 -28.30 2.69
N ILE A 106 -19.92 -27.07 3.10
CA ILE A 106 -19.20 -25.86 2.70
C ILE A 106 -18.46 -25.37 3.94
N ILE A 107 -17.15 -25.26 3.83
CA ILE A 107 -16.24 -24.84 4.90
C ILE A 107 -15.65 -23.49 4.51
N GLU A 108 -15.99 -22.44 5.26
CA GLU A 108 -15.49 -21.10 5.06
C GLU A 108 -14.26 -20.87 5.96
N ASN A 109 -13.28 -20.08 5.49
CA ASN A 109 -12.02 -19.83 6.20
C ASN A 109 -11.29 -21.15 6.57
N THR A 110 -11.18 -22.04 5.62
CA THR A 110 -10.63 -23.39 5.77
C THR A 110 -9.25 -23.37 6.42
N GLY A 111 -9.11 -24.06 7.56
CA GLY A 111 -7.87 -24.18 8.32
C GLY A 111 -7.50 -22.95 9.18
N MET A 112 -8.39 -21.98 9.31
CA MET A 112 -8.19 -20.78 10.14
C MET A 112 -8.95 -20.89 11.48
N GLU A 113 -8.57 -20.10 12.48
CA GLU A 113 -9.32 -20.01 13.73
C GLU A 113 -10.80 -19.56 13.57
N SER A 114 -11.08 -18.86 12.50
CA SER A 114 -12.44 -18.38 12.15
C SER A 114 -13.21 -19.33 11.26
N GLN A 115 -12.76 -20.56 11.10
CA GLN A 115 -13.43 -21.57 10.28
C GLN A 115 -14.88 -21.80 10.72
N THR A 116 -15.76 -21.88 9.72
CA THR A 116 -17.18 -22.25 9.94
C THR A 116 -17.62 -23.24 8.88
N SER A 117 -18.53 -24.15 9.25
CA SER A 117 -19.03 -25.17 8.34
C SER A 117 -20.56 -25.10 8.24
N GLN A 118 -21.07 -25.35 7.04
CA GLN A 118 -22.51 -25.51 6.79
C GLN A 118 -22.76 -26.64 5.81
N ASN A 119 -23.78 -27.48 6.06
CA ASN A 119 -24.18 -28.51 5.13
C ASN A 119 -25.40 -28.06 4.31
N ARG A 120 -25.40 -28.32 3.01
CA ARG A 120 -26.45 -27.99 2.07
C ARG A 120 -27.00 -29.26 1.41
N GLN A 121 -28.33 -29.41 1.51
CA GLN A 121 -29.06 -30.52 0.90
C GLN A 121 -30.17 -29.99 0.02
N ASP A 122 -30.11 -30.25 -1.28
CA ASP A 122 -31.22 -29.91 -2.15
C ASP A 122 -32.40 -30.87 -1.90
N SER A 123 -33.64 -30.38 -2.03
CA SER A 123 -34.86 -31.20 -1.81
C SER A 123 -35.02 -32.33 -2.82
N ASN A 124 -34.42 -32.20 -3.97
CA ASN A 124 -34.44 -33.20 -5.06
C ASN A 124 -33.12 -33.97 -5.20
N ARG A 125 -32.25 -33.88 -4.15
CA ARG A 125 -30.92 -34.50 -4.13
C ARG A 125 -30.92 -35.99 -4.48
N ASN A 126 -31.94 -36.74 -4.08
CA ASN A 126 -32.10 -38.16 -4.40
C ASN A 126 -32.40 -38.45 -5.90
N HIS A 127 -32.26 -37.47 -6.74
CA HIS A 127 -32.18 -37.60 -8.19
C HIS A 127 -30.94 -36.87 -8.75
N PHE A 128 -30.73 -35.64 -8.33
CA PHE A 128 -29.70 -34.78 -8.92
C PHE A 128 -28.36 -34.84 -8.20
N LEU A 129 -28.28 -35.38 -6.98
CA LEU A 129 -27.06 -35.47 -6.14
C LEU A 129 -26.96 -36.81 -5.38
N GLU A 130 -27.72 -37.84 -5.77
CA GLU A 130 -27.79 -39.13 -5.10
C GLU A 130 -26.45 -39.88 -5.16
N GLU A 131 -25.92 -40.29 -4.02
CA GLU A 131 -24.60 -40.93 -3.93
C GLU A 131 -23.50 -40.15 -4.66
N VAL A 132 -23.41 -38.82 -4.40
CA VAL A 132 -22.42 -37.95 -5.03
C VAL A 132 -21.00 -38.47 -4.85
N SER A 133 -20.27 -38.60 -5.94
CA SER A 133 -18.94 -39.22 -6.00
C SER A 133 -17.83 -38.23 -6.35
N SER A 134 -18.15 -37.18 -7.09
CA SER A 134 -17.19 -36.16 -7.53
C SER A 134 -17.89 -34.86 -7.83
N ILE A 135 -17.19 -33.73 -7.68
CA ILE A 135 -17.62 -32.38 -8.01
C ILE A 135 -16.54 -31.65 -8.80
N ALA A 136 -16.92 -30.68 -9.61
CA ALA A 136 -15.97 -29.85 -10.35
C ALA A 136 -16.54 -28.44 -10.56
N PHE A 137 -15.86 -27.39 -10.10
CA PHE A 137 -16.22 -26.02 -10.41
C PHE A 137 -15.97 -25.68 -11.88
N GLY A 138 -16.90 -24.93 -12.46
CA GLY A 138 -16.94 -24.58 -13.87
C GLY A 138 -16.79 -23.10 -14.14
N ALA A 139 -17.55 -22.61 -15.13
CA ALA A 139 -17.53 -21.21 -15.52
C ALA A 139 -18.25 -20.29 -14.53
N TYR A 140 -17.87 -19.01 -14.54
CA TYR A 140 -18.60 -17.99 -13.79
C TYR A 140 -19.88 -17.59 -14.54
N HIS A 141 -21.02 -17.63 -13.86
CA HIS A 141 -22.30 -17.15 -14.37
C HIS A 141 -22.77 -15.92 -13.58
N PRO A 142 -23.21 -14.83 -14.24
CA PRO A 142 -23.53 -13.56 -13.57
C PRO A 142 -24.66 -13.64 -12.52
N GLU A 143 -25.57 -14.60 -12.64
CA GLU A 143 -26.70 -14.83 -11.74
C GLU A 143 -26.40 -15.91 -10.70
N PHE A 144 -25.78 -17.00 -11.13
CA PHE A 144 -25.59 -18.20 -10.33
C PHE A 144 -24.22 -18.26 -9.62
N ASP A 145 -23.36 -17.26 -9.80
CA ASP A 145 -21.98 -17.25 -9.37
C ASP A 145 -21.16 -18.30 -10.17
N TRP A 146 -20.23 -19.01 -9.61
CA TRP A 146 -19.56 -20.09 -10.31
C TRP A 146 -20.50 -21.28 -10.45
N GLN A 147 -20.61 -21.84 -11.65
CA GLN A 147 -21.32 -23.10 -11.85
C GLN A 147 -20.45 -24.25 -11.34
N TRP A 148 -21.04 -25.36 -10.99
CA TRP A 148 -20.32 -26.57 -10.67
C TRP A 148 -21.09 -27.83 -11.09
N GLY A 149 -20.37 -28.81 -11.54
CA GLY A 149 -20.90 -30.11 -11.94
C GLY A 149 -20.76 -31.16 -10.86
N SER A 150 -21.68 -32.11 -10.81
CA SER A 150 -21.58 -33.29 -9.93
C SER A 150 -21.68 -34.59 -10.70
N ALA A 151 -20.96 -35.60 -10.23
CA ALA A 151 -21.12 -36.99 -10.63
C ALA A 151 -21.75 -37.80 -9.51
N GLN A 152 -22.62 -38.78 -9.87
CA GLN A 152 -23.38 -39.59 -8.91
C GLN A 152 -23.16 -41.08 -9.18
N GLU A 153 -22.64 -41.82 -8.16
CA GLU A 153 -22.34 -43.25 -8.23
C GLU A 153 -23.59 -44.13 -8.01
N THR A 154 -24.68 -43.78 -8.73
CA THR A 154 -25.96 -44.49 -8.62
C THR A 154 -26.58 -44.79 -9.99
N GLY A 155 -27.38 -45.85 -10.06
CA GLY A 155 -28.19 -46.15 -11.21
C GLY A 155 -29.60 -45.57 -11.19
N ASN A 156 -29.94 -44.98 -10.09
CA ASN A 156 -31.21 -44.38 -9.67
C ASN A 156 -32.50 -45.08 -10.11
N THR A 157 -33.45 -45.14 -9.21
CA THR A 157 -34.80 -45.64 -9.43
C THR A 157 -35.85 -44.53 -9.25
N PHE A 158 -35.50 -43.30 -9.46
CA PHE A 158 -36.43 -42.17 -9.35
C PHE A 158 -37.69 -42.40 -10.20
N CYS A 159 -38.84 -42.09 -9.71
CA CYS A 159 -40.15 -42.41 -10.29
C CYS A 159 -40.51 -43.89 -10.33
N GLY A 160 -39.85 -44.79 -9.61
CA GLY A 160 -40.22 -46.21 -9.52
C GLY A 160 -39.97 -47.01 -10.80
N GLN A 161 -39.15 -46.51 -11.70
CA GLN A 161 -38.76 -47.25 -12.91
C GLN A 161 -37.69 -48.25 -12.56
N ILE A 162 -37.90 -49.53 -12.96
CA ILE A 162 -36.97 -50.62 -12.70
C ILE A 162 -35.81 -50.65 -13.70
N GLN A 163 -35.82 -49.76 -14.67
CA GLN A 163 -34.72 -49.63 -15.63
C GLN A 163 -33.70 -48.59 -15.06
N GLN A 164 -32.70 -49.13 -14.43
CA GLN A 164 -31.62 -48.36 -13.79
C GLN A 164 -30.67 -47.68 -14.78
N ASN A 165 -30.69 -48.10 -16.02
CA ASN A 165 -29.70 -47.70 -17.01
C ASN A 165 -30.15 -46.44 -17.68
N PHE A 166 -29.29 -45.45 -17.78
CA PHE A 166 -29.48 -44.22 -18.54
C PHE A 166 -30.16 -43.05 -17.81
N PHE A 167 -30.72 -43.25 -16.62
CA PHE A 167 -31.45 -42.20 -15.91
C PHE A 167 -30.56 -41.26 -15.08
N MET A 168 -29.28 -41.53 -15.02
CA MET A 168 -28.29 -40.68 -14.30
C MET A 168 -27.26 -40.16 -15.27
N GLY A 169 -26.65 -39.07 -14.88
CA GLY A 169 -25.55 -38.38 -15.54
C GLY A 169 -25.15 -37.16 -14.78
N PRO A 170 -24.31 -36.30 -15.33
CA PRO A 170 -23.86 -35.10 -14.63
C PRO A 170 -24.98 -34.09 -14.44
N THR A 171 -24.94 -33.39 -13.30
CA THR A 171 -25.87 -32.30 -12.99
C THR A 171 -25.08 -31.02 -12.77
N LEU A 172 -25.58 -29.89 -13.26
CA LEU A 172 -25.04 -28.56 -13.03
C LEU A 172 -25.80 -27.83 -11.92
N TRP A 173 -25.06 -27.08 -11.12
CA TRP A 173 -25.55 -26.38 -9.97
C TRP A 173 -25.00 -24.96 -9.89
N PRO A 174 -25.75 -24.00 -9.30
CA PRO A 174 -25.23 -22.69 -8.94
C PRO A 174 -24.37 -22.79 -7.68
N SER A 175 -23.24 -22.06 -7.57
CA SER A 175 -22.53 -21.93 -6.31
C SER A 175 -23.06 -20.79 -5.43
N SER A 176 -23.86 -19.90 -5.99
CA SER A 176 -24.52 -18.85 -5.21
C SER A 176 -25.35 -19.43 -4.07
N LEU A 177 -24.98 -19.13 -2.82
CA LEU A 177 -25.66 -19.63 -1.62
C LEU A 177 -27.08 -19.08 -1.45
N ASN A 178 -27.51 -18.17 -2.30
CA ASN A 178 -28.90 -17.73 -2.40
C ASN A 178 -29.76 -18.64 -3.28
N HIS A 179 -29.13 -19.44 -4.15
CA HIS A 179 -29.77 -20.33 -5.09
C HIS A 179 -29.58 -21.79 -4.68
N PHE A 180 -28.34 -22.27 -4.53
CA PHE A 180 -28.03 -23.67 -4.20
C PHE A 180 -28.70 -24.15 -2.91
N ALA A 181 -29.52 -25.20 -3.04
CA ALA A 181 -30.33 -25.79 -1.96
C ALA A 181 -31.24 -24.79 -1.22
N VAL A 182 -31.64 -23.71 -1.89
CA VAL A 182 -32.54 -22.66 -1.39
C VAL A 182 -33.74 -22.48 -2.31
N GLU A 183 -33.50 -22.35 -3.61
CA GLU A 183 -34.58 -22.15 -4.58
C GLU A 183 -35.32 -23.43 -4.89
N ASN A 184 -36.60 -23.29 -5.24
CA ASN A 184 -37.50 -24.38 -5.70
C ASN A 184 -37.58 -25.58 -4.74
N GLN A 185 -37.28 -25.41 -3.48
CA GLN A 185 -37.30 -26.48 -2.48
C GLN A 185 -38.73 -26.84 -2.06
N ASN A 186 -39.27 -27.95 -2.64
CA ASN A 186 -40.59 -28.54 -2.28
C ASN A 186 -41.76 -27.54 -2.31
N ASN A 187 -41.75 -26.56 -3.21
CA ASN A 187 -42.76 -25.50 -3.27
C ASN A 187 -44.02 -25.89 -4.09
N GLY A 188 -44.00 -27.06 -4.76
CA GLY A 188 -45.14 -27.60 -5.49
C GLY A 188 -45.50 -26.85 -6.79
N ASN A 189 -44.59 -26.05 -7.30
CA ASN A 189 -44.74 -25.33 -8.59
C ASN A 189 -44.37 -26.17 -9.83
N GLY A 190 -43.85 -27.38 -9.63
CA GLY A 190 -43.39 -28.27 -10.68
C GLY A 190 -41.92 -28.19 -10.98
N LEU A 191 -41.21 -27.24 -10.36
CA LEU A 191 -39.74 -27.12 -10.46
C LEU A 191 -39.03 -28.12 -9.52
N LEU A 192 -37.83 -28.54 -9.91
CA LEU A 192 -37.15 -29.70 -9.35
C LEU A 192 -35.87 -29.31 -8.61
N GLY A 193 -35.98 -28.50 -7.56
CA GLY A 193 -34.84 -28.09 -6.77
C GLY A 193 -34.05 -26.91 -7.37
N SER A 194 -32.77 -26.82 -7.07
CA SER A 194 -31.91 -25.70 -7.45
C SER A 194 -30.88 -26.01 -8.53
N HIS A 195 -30.97 -27.21 -9.19
CA HIS A 195 -30.09 -27.49 -10.31
C HIS A 195 -30.42 -26.56 -11.51
N ILE A 196 -29.44 -26.32 -12.35
CA ILE A 196 -29.52 -25.41 -13.50
C ILE A 196 -29.38 -26.17 -14.83
N ASP A 197 -28.99 -27.38 -14.80
CA ASP A 197 -29.05 -28.35 -15.91
C ASP A 197 -28.76 -29.77 -15.42
N MET A 198 -29.16 -30.78 -16.16
CA MET A 198 -28.82 -32.15 -15.97
C MET A 198 -28.90 -32.91 -17.28
N ASN A 199 -27.94 -33.81 -17.48
CA ASN A 199 -28.03 -34.73 -18.60
C ASN A 199 -28.02 -36.18 -18.11
N HIS A 200 -28.73 -37.06 -18.84
CA HIS A 200 -28.83 -38.49 -18.54
C HIS A 200 -27.77 -39.31 -19.31
N GLU A 201 -27.99 -40.58 -19.50
CA GLU A 201 -27.24 -41.53 -20.35
C GLU A 201 -25.95 -42.10 -19.73
N SER A 202 -25.52 -41.69 -18.51
CA SER A 202 -24.29 -42.17 -17.87
C SER A 202 -24.46 -42.50 -16.38
N PRO A 203 -25.12 -43.62 -16.04
CA PRO A 203 -25.26 -44.03 -14.63
C PRO A 203 -23.95 -44.47 -14.02
N TYR A 204 -23.87 -44.44 -12.67
CA TYR A 204 -22.67 -44.76 -11.88
C TYR A 204 -21.47 -43.86 -12.22
N GLY A 205 -21.73 -42.55 -12.34
CA GLY A 205 -20.63 -41.59 -12.50
C GLY A 205 -19.68 -41.58 -11.34
N VAL A 206 -18.38 -41.62 -11.62
CA VAL A 206 -17.34 -41.75 -10.60
C VAL A 206 -16.25 -40.66 -10.70
N GLY A 207 -16.42 -39.71 -11.61
CA GLY A 207 -15.52 -38.56 -11.77
C GLY A 207 -16.10 -37.56 -12.74
N ILE A 208 -15.83 -36.29 -12.49
CA ILE A 208 -16.18 -35.16 -13.36
C ILE A 208 -15.04 -34.15 -13.37
N ALA A 209 -14.80 -33.50 -14.50
CA ALA A 209 -13.83 -32.42 -14.63
C ALA A 209 -14.34 -31.34 -15.59
N HIS A 210 -14.17 -30.08 -15.25
CA HIS A 210 -14.58 -28.97 -16.10
C HIS A 210 -13.55 -28.66 -17.19
N ASP A 211 -14.03 -28.50 -18.42
CA ASP A 211 -13.23 -28.12 -19.58
C ASP A 211 -13.30 -26.56 -19.79
N TYR A 212 -14.33 -26.10 -20.43
CA TYR A 212 -14.61 -24.65 -20.63
C TYR A 212 -16.12 -24.42 -20.72
N ASP A 213 -16.58 -23.19 -20.49
CA ASP A 213 -18.01 -22.82 -20.49
C ASP A 213 -18.86 -23.87 -19.74
N ASN A 214 -19.89 -24.45 -20.35
CA ASN A 214 -20.72 -25.50 -19.78
C ASN A 214 -20.31 -26.90 -20.26
N VAL A 215 -19.02 -27.12 -20.49
CA VAL A 215 -18.46 -28.39 -20.97
C VAL A 215 -17.75 -29.14 -19.86
N TYR A 216 -18.13 -30.40 -19.66
CA TYR A 216 -17.55 -31.26 -18.65
C TYR A 216 -17.17 -32.63 -19.22
N TRP A 217 -16.09 -33.18 -18.69
CA TRP A 217 -15.70 -34.57 -18.89
C TRP A 217 -16.24 -35.41 -17.75
N TYR A 218 -16.71 -36.61 -18.05
CA TYR A 218 -17.41 -37.49 -17.12
C TYR A 218 -16.91 -38.92 -17.22
N ASN A 219 -16.66 -39.57 -16.10
CA ASN A 219 -16.29 -40.98 -16.02
C ASN A 219 -17.53 -41.82 -15.77
N ASP A 220 -18.03 -42.45 -16.83
CA ASP A 220 -19.21 -43.32 -16.78
C ASP A 220 -18.82 -44.72 -16.22
N GLY A 221 -19.15 -44.94 -14.97
CA GLY A 221 -18.81 -46.20 -14.31
C GLY A 221 -19.64 -47.43 -14.78
N TYR A 222 -20.76 -47.22 -15.45
CA TYR A 222 -21.59 -48.30 -15.95
C TYR A 222 -21.09 -48.88 -17.30
N TYR A 223 -20.87 -48.02 -18.27
CA TYR A 223 -20.36 -48.42 -19.58
C TYR A 223 -18.81 -48.50 -19.58
N GLY A 224 -18.15 -47.92 -18.64
CA GLY A 224 -16.70 -47.86 -18.59
C GLY A 224 -16.11 -46.98 -19.70
N GLU A 225 -16.75 -45.88 -20.01
CA GLU A 225 -16.35 -44.98 -21.07
C GLU A 225 -16.10 -43.59 -20.52
N LEU A 226 -15.22 -42.83 -21.18
CA LEU A 226 -15.13 -41.38 -21.00
C LEU A 226 -16.21 -40.72 -21.81
N VAL A 227 -16.92 -39.75 -21.22
CA VAL A 227 -18.01 -39.01 -21.89
C VAL A 227 -17.76 -37.52 -21.77
N ARG A 228 -17.97 -36.78 -22.83
CA ARG A 228 -17.96 -35.31 -22.83
C ARG A 228 -19.41 -34.83 -22.95
N TYR A 229 -19.80 -34.08 -21.94
CA TYR A 229 -21.07 -33.37 -21.89
C TYR A 229 -20.84 -31.90 -22.20
N ASP A 230 -21.60 -31.40 -23.15
CA ASP A 230 -21.65 -29.97 -23.45
C ASP A 230 -23.13 -29.59 -23.29
N PHE A 231 -23.40 -28.94 -22.16
CA PHE A 231 -24.75 -28.60 -21.74
C PHE A 231 -25.32 -27.44 -22.58
N GLN A 232 -24.48 -26.71 -23.33
CA GLN A 232 -24.84 -25.52 -24.12
C GLN A 232 -25.41 -24.39 -23.24
N ASP A 233 -26.67 -24.04 -23.40
CA ASP A 233 -27.30 -22.99 -22.58
C ASP A 233 -27.91 -23.64 -21.33
N ASP A 234 -27.54 -23.16 -20.14
CA ASP A 234 -28.19 -23.59 -18.90
C ASP A 234 -29.62 -23.04 -18.78
N HIS A 235 -30.49 -23.77 -18.14
CA HIS A 235 -31.88 -23.35 -17.90
C HIS A 235 -32.03 -22.63 -16.53
N ASP A 236 -33.20 -22.04 -16.27
CA ASP A 236 -33.54 -21.50 -14.94
C ASP A 236 -33.60 -22.63 -13.89
N THR A 237 -33.36 -22.29 -12.61
CA THR A 237 -33.31 -23.27 -11.51
C THR A 237 -34.54 -24.20 -11.49
N GLY A 238 -34.28 -25.49 -11.55
CA GLY A 238 -35.30 -26.57 -11.43
C GLY A 238 -36.14 -26.84 -12.64
N GLU A 239 -35.86 -26.27 -13.78
CA GLU A 239 -36.48 -26.63 -15.07
C GLU A 239 -35.94 -27.99 -15.57
N ASP A 240 -36.43 -28.49 -16.73
CA ASP A 240 -36.11 -29.80 -17.26
C ASP A 240 -35.94 -29.82 -18.80
N ASP A 241 -35.52 -28.72 -19.42
CA ASP A 241 -35.21 -28.66 -20.87
C ASP A 241 -33.71 -28.89 -21.12
N HIS A 242 -33.34 -30.07 -21.52
CA HIS A 242 -31.99 -30.51 -21.84
C HIS A 242 -31.78 -30.78 -23.32
N SER A 243 -32.70 -30.28 -24.18
CA SER A 243 -32.79 -30.68 -25.60
C SER A 243 -31.66 -30.12 -26.49
N ASP A 244 -30.91 -29.16 -26.04
CA ASP A 244 -29.78 -28.56 -26.75
C ASP A 244 -28.42 -29.21 -26.42
N ALA A 245 -28.37 -30.12 -25.47
CA ALA A 245 -27.14 -30.76 -25.05
C ALA A 245 -26.46 -31.61 -26.13
N ILE A 246 -25.13 -31.63 -26.08
CA ILE A 246 -24.27 -32.44 -26.94
C ILE A 246 -23.52 -33.45 -26.09
N ILE A 247 -23.73 -34.73 -26.33
CA ILE A 247 -23.09 -35.83 -25.62
C ILE A 247 -22.20 -36.62 -26.57
N ARG A 248 -20.90 -36.73 -26.21
CA ARG A 248 -19.92 -37.51 -26.98
C ARG A 248 -19.27 -38.58 -26.12
N ARG A 249 -19.44 -39.85 -26.54
CA ARG A 249 -18.88 -41.01 -25.84
C ARG A 249 -17.62 -41.51 -26.53
N TYR A 250 -16.52 -41.58 -25.76
CA TYR A 250 -15.18 -41.93 -26.26
C TYR A 250 -14.92 -43.42 -26.05
N SER A 251 -15.36 -44.25 -27.00
CA SER A 251 -15.41 -45.74 -26.86
C SER A 251 -14.05 -46.42 -26.97
N ASP A 252 -13.01 -45.72 -27.43
CA ASP A 252 -11.63 -46.27 -27.43
C ASP A 252 -10.99 -46.22 -26.05
N ILE A 253 -11.51 -45.38 -25.15
CA ILE A 253 -11.01 -45.23 -23.80
C ILE A 253 -11.86 -46.09 -22.87
N THR A 254 -11.27 -47.23 -22.44
CA THR A 254 -11.95 -48.13 -21.51
C THR A 254 -11.55 -47.83 -20.10
N LEU A 255 -12.49 -47.36 -19.26
CA LEU A 255 -12.33 -47.13 -17.81
C LEU A 255 -12.88 -48.33 -17.03
N THR A 256 -12.38 -48.55 -15.84
CA THR A 256 -12.78 -49.69 -15.00
C THR A 256 -13.28 -49.22 -13.65
N HIS A 257 -14.58 -49.29 -13.47
CA HIS A 257 -15.23 -48.88 -12.22
C HIS A 257 -14.80 -49.78 -11.05
N ALA A 258 -14.42 -49.19 -9.93
CA ALA A 258 -14.24 -49.81 -8.65
C ALA A 258 -15.31 -49.31 -7.69
N TYR A 259 -16.38 -50.09 -7.44
CA TYR A 259 -17.54 -49.64 -6.69
C TYR A 259 -17.16 -49.03 -5.33
N GLY A 260 -17.69 -47.83 -5.07
CA GLY A 260 -17.42 -47.04 -3.86
C GLY A 260 -16.07 -46.32 -3.84
N ILE A 261 -15.28 -46.37 -4.92
CA ILE A 261 -14.02 -45.65 -5.07
C ILE A 261 -14.13 -44.75 -6.30
N PRO A 262 -14.11 -43.44 -6.15
CA PRO A 262 -14.18 -42.51 -7.28
C PRO A 262 -12.95 -42.62 -8.18
N GLY A 263 -13.14 -42.30 -9.44
CA GLY A 263 -12.08 -42.15 -10.43
C GLY A 263 -12.01 -40.72 -10.89
N HIS A 264 -11.46 -39.86 -10.03
CA HIS A 264 -11.41 -38.43 -10.25
C HIS A 264 -10.58 -38.05 -11.47
N MET A 265 -10.83 -36.87 -11.98
CA MET A 265 -10.17 -36.34 -13.17
C MET A 265 -9.73 -34.91 -12.93
N VAL A 266 -8.64 -34.51 -13.57
CA VAL A 266 -8.19 -33.12 -13.59
C VAL A 266 -7.80 -32.70 -14.99
N MET A 267 -8.27 -31.52 -15.40
CA MET A 267 -8.03 -30.94 -16.71
C MET A 267 -6.88 -29.95 -16.67
N ASP A 268 -5.78 -30.23 -17.36
CA ASP A 268 -4.81 -29.20 -17.67
C ASP A 268 -5.30 -28.33 -18.85
N LYS A 269 -5.95 -27.24 -18.51
CA LYS A 269 -6.50 -26.29 -19.50
C LYS A 269 -5.42 -25.59 -20.32
N SER A 270 -4.15 -25.65 -19.90
CA SER A 270 -3.03 -25.01 -20.61
C SER A 270 -2.48 -25.88 -21.74
N SER A 271 -2.52 -27.17 -21.58
CA SER A 271 -2.02 -28.15 -22.56
C SER A 271 -3.13 -28.88 -23.31
N GLY A 272 -4.39 -28.78 -22.86
CA GLY A 272 -5.51 -29.56 -23.40
C GLY A 272 -5.41 -31.04 -23.04
N ILE A 273 -4.78 -31.40 -21.92
CA ILE A 273 -4.67 -32.81 -21.47
C ILE A 273 -5.58 -33.03 -20.26
N LEU A 274 -6.43 -34.04 -20.37
CA LEU A 274 -7.23 -34.56 -19.24
C LEU A 274 -6.51 -35.76 -18.63
N TYR A 275 -6.30 -35.73 -17.31
CA TYR A 275 -5.78 -36.86 -16.54
C TYR A 275 -6.92 -37.55 -15.80
N ILE A 276 -6.90 -38.89 -15.76
CA ILE A 276 -7.99 -39.71 -15.23
C ILE A 276 -7.43 -40.79 -14.30
N ALA A 277 -7.89 -40.82 -13.06
CA ALA A 277 -7.66 -41.92 -12.15
C ALA A 277 -8.57 -43.12 -12.50
N ASP A 278 -8.04 -44.14 -13.16
CA ASP A 278 -8.77 -45.38 -13.50
C ASP A 278 -8.61 -46.38 -12.35
N ALA A 279 -9.44 -46.20 -11.31
CA ALA A 279 -9.35 -46.90 -10.03
C ALA A 279 -9.33 -48.42 -10.17
N GLY A 280 -10.27 -49.02 -10.91
CA GLY A 280 -10.39 -50.45 -11.05
C GLY A 280 -9.32 -51.09 -11.95
N ALA A 281 -8.65 -50.30 -12.79
CA ALA A 281 -7.53 -50.76 -13.60
C ALA A 281 -6.15 -50.43 -13.00
N ASN A 282 -6.12 -49.77 -11.84
CA ASN A 282 -4.87 -49.46 -11.12
C ASN A 282 -3.89 -48.60 -11.94
N ARG A 283 -4.39 -47.60 -12.63
CA ARG A 283 -3.60 -46.75 -13.53
C ARG A 283 -4.13 -45.32 -13.59
N VAL A 284 -3.30 -44.41 -14.12
CA VAL A 284 -3.70 -43.06 -14.56
C VAL A 284 -3.59 -43.00 -16.07
N LEU A 285 -4.59 -42.41 -16.70
CA LEU A 285 -4.64 -42.14 -18.13
C LEU A 285 -4.43 -40.63 -18.41
N TRP A 286 -3.98 -40.33 -19.61
CA TRP A 286 -4.05 -39.00 -20.21
C TRP A 286 -4.85 -39.05 -21.51
N VAL A 287 -5.58 -38.01 -21.81
CA VAL A 287 -6.38 -37.82 -23.04
C VAL A 287 -6.11 -36.44 -23.61
N ASN A 288 -5.77 -36.38 -24.89
CA ASN A 288 -5.60 -35.09 -25.59
C ASN A 288 -6.97 -34.57 -26.04
N THR A 289 -7.54 -33.62 -25.30
CA THR A 289 -8.87 -33.07 -25.58
C THR A 289 -8.89 -32.12 -26.79
N ASP A 290 -7.73 -31.62 -27.17
CA ASP A 290 -7.51 -30.75 -28.35
C ASP A 290 -7.28 -31.56 -29.65
N ASP A 291 -7.29 -32.89 -29.58
CA ASP A 291 -7.14 -33.72 -30.78
C ASP A 291 -8.35 -33.56 -31.70
N THR A 292 -8.11 -33.20 -32.93
CA THR A 292 -9.13 -33.00 -33.97
C THR A 292 -9.15 -34.13 -34.99
N ASN A 293 -8.33 -35.20 -34.81
CA ASN A 293 -8.20 -36.29 -35.78
C ASN A 293 -9.00 -37.52 -35.36
N PHE A 294 -10.15 -37.34 -34.77
CA PHE A 294 -11.05 -38.41 -34.36
C PHE A 294 -12.13 -38.68 -35.41
N GLU A 295 -12.69 -39.88 -35.34
CA GLU A 295 -13.89 -40.24 -36.13
C GLU A 295 -15.15 -40.07 -35.28
N THR A 296 -16.27 -39.66 -35.90
CA THR A 296 -17.55 -39.46 -35.21
C THR A 296 -18.61 -40.35 -35.87
N GLU A 297 -19.34 -41.09 -35.05
CA GLU A 297 -20.51 -41.86 -35.44
C GLU A 297 -21.74 -41.27 -34.73
N ASP A 298 -22.74 -40.87 -35.49
CA ASP A 298 -24.05 -40.48 -34.95
C ASP A 298 -24.79 -41.71 -34.39
N ILE A 299 -25.13 -41.68 -33.11
CA ILE A 299 -25.86 -42.74 -32.41
C ILE A 299 -27.20 -42.26 -31.84
N MET A 300 -27.75 -41.18 -32.38
CA MET A 300 -29.06 -40.63 -31.98
C MET A 300 -30.23 -41.61 -32.05
N ASP A 301 -30.16 -42.61 -32.94
CA ASP A 301 -31.19 -43.59 -33.10
C ASP A 301 -31.08 -44.80 -32.12
N ASP A 302 -30.08 -44.82 -31.26
CA ASP A 302 -29.96 -45.84 -30.23
C ASP A 302 -31.15 -45.80 -29.27
N ALA A 303 -31.79 -46.96 -29.07
CA ALA A 303 -33.07 -47.08 -28.36
C ALA A 303 -32.97 -46.87 -26.84
N SER A 304 -31.78 -46.60 -26.34
CA SER A 304 -31.50 -46.38 -24.92
C SER A 304 -31.67 -44.93 -24.46
N ARG A 305 -31.66 -43.97 -25.39
CA ARG A 305 -31.77 -42.56 -25.10
C ARG A 305 -33.09 -42.19 -24.43
N LEU A 306 -33.03 -41.40 -23.36
CA LEU A 306 -34.21 -40.99 -22.57
C LEU A 306 -34.81 -39.66 -23.01
N GLU A 307 -34.00 -38.76 -23.54
CA GLU A 307 -34.41 -37.41 -23.86
C GLU A 307 -33.98 -36.96 -25.26
N PRO A 308 -34.59 -35.93 -25.82
CA PRO A 308 -34.09 -35.26 -27.02
C PRO A 308 -32.75 -34.59 -26.71
N LEU A 309 -31.82 -34.71 -27.64
CA LEU A 309 -30.49 -34.07 -27.56
C LEU A 309 -30.18 -33.41 -28.90
N GLN A 310 -29.33 -32.38 -28.91
CA GLN A 310 -28.85 -31.78 -30.15
C GLN A 310 -27.88 -32.73 -30.89
N GLU A 311 -27.00 -33.40 -30.15
CA GLU A 311 -26.06 -34.39 -30.67
C GLU A 311 -25.89 -35.54 -29.66
N TYR A 312 -25.88 -36.75 -30.16
CA TYR A 312 -25.46 -37.92 -29.40
C TYR A 312 -24.58 -38.77 -30.31
N SER A 313 -23.28 -38.78 -30.01
CA SER A 313 -22.31 -39.38 -30.93
C SER A 313 -21.28 -40.24 -30.19
N ARG A 314 -20.70 -41.21 -30.93
CA ARG A 314 -19.56 -42.00 -30.51
C ARG A 314 -18.30 -41.46 -31.19
N ILE A 315 -17.27 -41.29 -30.39
CA ILE A 315 -15.95 -40.81 -30.82
C ILE A 315 -14.96 -41.96 -30.76
N THR A 316 -14.15 -42.11 -31.82
CA THR A 316 -13.04 -43.07 -31.91
C THR A 316 -11.81 -42.41 -32.52
N ASP A 317 -10.64 -43.02 -32.35
CA ASP A 317 -9.32 -42.57 -32.83
C ASP A 317 -8.82 -41.28 -32.16
N ILE A 318 -9.34 -40.93 -30.97
CA ILE A 318 -8.76 -39.82 -30.19
C ILE A 318 -7.38 -40.23 -29.61
N GLU A 319 -6.50 -39.25 -29.47
CA GLU A 319 -5.16 -39.48 -28.91
C GLU A 319 -5.23 -39.62 -27.39
N TRP A 320 -4.88 -40.78 -26.86
CA TRP A 320 -4.83 -41.06 -25.41
C TRP A 320 -3.75 -42.09 -25.07
N GLY A 321 -3.45 -42.25 -23.80
CA GLY A 321 -2.48 -43.25 -23.32
C GLY A 321 -2.48 -43.45 -21.81
N VAL A 322 -1.58 -44.34 -21.35
CA VAL A 322 -1.37 -44.59 -19.93
C VAL A 322 -0.21 -43.72 -19.42
N LEU A 323 -0.47 -42.91 -18.42
CA LEU A 323 0.54 -42.09 -17.77
C LEU A 323 1.34 -42.88 -16.73
N ALA A 324 0.62 -43.57 -15.83
CA ALA A 324 1.17 -44.37 -14.76
C ALA A 324 0.36 -45.65 -14.57
N SER A 325 0.98 -46.71 -14.04
CA SER A 325 0.32 -48.00 -13.79
C SER A 325 0.90 -48.73 -12.58
N GLY A 326 0.17 -49.70 -12.04
CA GLY A 326 0.58 -50.49 -10.87
C GLY A 326 0.30 -49.75 -9.56
N LEU A 327 -0.60 -48.76 -9.58
CA LEU A 327 -1.12 -48.06 -8.42
C LEU A 327 -2.12 -48.98 -7.65
N ASP A 328 -2.46 -48.60 -6.41
CA ASP A 328 -3.39 -49.38 -5.58
C ASP A 328 -4.72 -48.62 -5.44
N PHE A 329 -5.62 -48.81 -6.38
CA PHE A 329 -6.89 -48.07 -6.53
C PHE A 329 -6.68 -46.56 -6.50
N PRO A 330 -6.07 -45.96 -7.56
CA PRO A 330 -5.96 -44.48 -7.65
C PRO A 330 -7.34 -43.87 -7.65
N SER A 331 -7.55 -42.82 -6.84
CA SER A 331 -8.85 -42.19 -6.66
C SER A 331 -8.79 -40.67 -6.85
N GLY A 332 -8.22 -39.92 -5.91
CA GLY A 332 -8.03 -38.47 -6.01
C GLY A 332 -6.86 -38.12 -6.92
N ILE A 333 -6.99 -37.02 -7.64
CA ILE A 333 -5.97 -36.52 -8.55
C ILE A 333 -5.97 -34.99 -8.55
N ALA A 334 -4.81 -34.37 -8.41
CA ALA A 334 -4.65 -32.92 -8.40
C ALA A 334 -3.41 -32.51 -9.20
N LEU A 335 -3.43 -31.32 -9.77
CA LEU A 335 -2.39 -30.81 -10.67
C LEU A 335 -1.91 -29.42 -10.25
N ASP A 336 -0.60 -29.24 -10.10
CA ASP A 336 0.03 -27.93 -9.99
C ASP A 336 1.16 -27.78 -11.03
N GLY A 337 0.89 -26.95 -12.02
CA GLY A 337 1.82 -26.72 -13.13
C GLY A 337 2.15 -28.01 -13.88
N ASP A 338 3.37 -28.51 -13.74
CA ASP A 338 3.86 -29.73 -14.37
C ASP A 338 3.96 -30.93 -13.40
N ARG A 339 3.38 -30.81 -12.18
CA ARG A 339 3.38 -31.87 -11.17
C ARG A 339 1.97 -32.39 -10.91
N LEU A 340 1.79 -33.68 -11.11
CA LEU A 340 0.52 -34.37 -10.88
C LEU A 340 0.61 -35.21 -9.61
N PHE A 341 -0.35 -35.03 -8.71
CA PHE A 341 -0.51 -35.83 -7.49
C PHE A 341 -1.62 -36.84 -7.65
N VAL A 342 -1.40 -38.05 -7.20
CA VAL A 342 -2.36 -39.13 -7.28
C VAL A 342 -2.46 -39.84 -5.94
N SER A 343 -3.64 -39.84 -5.35
CA SER A 343 -3.90 -40.66 -4.15
C SER A 343 -4.20 -42.11 -4.50
N GLN A 344 -3.84 -43.00 -3.60
CA GLN A 344 -4.14 -44.42 -3.70
C GLN A 344 -5.03 -44.84 -2.55
N ASN A 345 -6.29 -45.13 -2.86
CA ASN A 345 -7.29 -45.53 -1.87
C ASN A 345 -6.91 -46.78 -1.11
N GLY A 346 -6.33 -47.78 -1.80
CA GLY A 346 -6.06 -49.11 -1.20
C GLY A 346 -4.97 -49.13 -0.15
N ASN A 347 -4.06 -48.15 -0.12
CA ASN A 347 -2.92 -48.16 0.82
C ASN A 347 -2.63 -46.82 1.49
N GLY A 348 -3.41 -45.78 1.21
CA GLY A 348 -3.22 -44.46 1.82
C GLY A 348 -1.98 -43.70 1.35
N LYS A 349 -1.40 -44.04 0.21
CA LYS A 349 -0.29 -43.29 -0.39
C LYS A 349 -0.77 -42.16 -1.27
N ILE A 350 0.04 -41.09 -1.33
CA ILE A 350 -0.03 -40.07 -2.38
C ILE A 350 1.30 -40.13 -3.13
N VAL A 351 1.24 -40.13 -4.47
CA VAL A 351 2.40 -40.17 -5.35
C VAL A 351 2.42 -38.92 -6.21
N ALA A 352 3.57 -38.28 -6.30
CA ALA A 352 3.80 -37.14 -7.20
C ALA A 352 4.51 -37.60 -8.48
N TYR A 353 4.06 -37.08 -9.60
CA TYR A 353 4.65 -37.33 -10.92
C TYR A 353 5.02 -35.98 -11.56
N ASP A 354 6.29 -35.84 -11.95
CA ASP A 354 6.73 -34.73 -12.81
C ASP A 354 6.35 -35.04 -14.25
N LEU A 355 5.48 -34.25 -14.82
CA LEU A 355 5.02 -34.35 -16.20
C LEU A 355 6.11 -33.85 -17.16
N ASN A 356 6.26 -34.54 -18.29
CA ASN A 356 7.07 -34.02 -19.37
C ASN A 356 6.33 -32.89 -20.11
N SER A 357 7.06 -32.12 -20.87
CA SER A 357 6.56 -30.90 -21.55
C SER A 357 5.43 -31.14 -22.56
N ASP A 358 5.11 -32.38 -22.91
CA ASP A 358 3.98 -32.77 -23.75
C ASP A 358 2.76 -33.23 -22.94
N GLY A 359 2.87 -33.31 -21.60
CA GLY A 359 1.82 -33.78 -20.71
C GLY A 359 1.44 -35.27 -20.85
N LYS A 360 2.12 -36.00 -21.76
CA LYS A 360 1.72 -37.39 -22.15
C LYS A 360 2.56 -38.48 -21.53
N SER A 361 3.58 -38.10 -20.81
CA SER A 361 4.47 -39.00 -20.06
C SER A 361 4.93 -38.33 -18.78
N ALA A 362 5.25 -39.11 -17.76
CA ALA A 362 5.65 -38.61 -16.46
C ALA A 362 6.74 -39.47 -15.84
N THR A 363 7.42 -38.90 -14.85
CA THR A 363 8.36 -39.63 -14.00
C THR A 363 7.89 -39.49 -12.56
N GLU A 364 7.83 -40.62 -11.84
CA GLU A 364 7.55 -40.59 -10.39
C GLU A 364 8.64 -39.76 -9.71
N ALA A 365 8.24 -38.67 -9.08
CA ALA A 365 9.13 -37.75 -8.39
C ALA A 365 9.35 -38.20 -6.95
N ASP A 366 8.25 -38.42 -6.22
CA ASP A 366 8.26 -38.84 -4.83
C ASP A 366 6.93 -39.46 -4.40
N SER A 367 6.85 -39.94 -3.16
CA SER A 367 5.60 -40.44 -2.57
C SER A 367 5.60 -40.34 -1.06
N ILE A 368 4.47 -39.96 -0.49
CA ILE A 368 4.25 -39.95 0.95
C ILE A 368 3.28 -41.02 1.38
N GLN A 369 3.44 -41.50 2.61
CA GLN A 369 2.54 -42.44 3.26
C GLN A 369 1.74 -41.72 4.33
N THR A 370 0.47 -41.47 4.06
CA THR A 370 -0.44 -40.84 5.03
C THR A 370 -0.91 -41.82 6.09
N SER A 371 -1.54 -41.31 7.14
CA SER A 371 -2.20 -42.13 8.16
C SER A 371 -3.60 -42.60 7.72
N ALA A 372 -4.11 -42.14 6.59
CA ALA A 372 -5.43 -42.45 6.09
C ALA A 372 -5.57 -43.92 5.71
N SER A 373 -6.74 -44.49 5.98
CA SER A 373 -7.09 -45.82 5.58
C SER A 373 -7.79 -45.92 4.21
N SER A 374 -8.31 -44.81 3.73
CA SER A 374 -9.13 -44.73 2.51
C SER A 374 -9.18 -43.30 1.98
N ILE A 375 -8.17 -42.92 1.19
CA ILE A 375 -8.19 -41.60 0.53
C ILE A 375 -9.12 -41.65 -0.68
N MET A 376 -10.04 -40.65 -0.77
CA MET A 376 -10.94 -40.48 -1.89
C MET A 376 -10.54 -39.28 -2.76
N GLY A 377 -10.98 -38.07 -2.44
CA GLY A 377 -10.62 -36.84 -3.13
C GLY A 377 -9.23 -36.34 -2.76
N LEU A 378 -8.62 -35.57 -3.67
CA LEU A 378 -7.35 -34.90 -3.48
C LEU A 378 -7.39 -33.55 -4.20
N GLU A 379 -7.02 -32.48 -3.50
CA GLU A 379 -7.07 -31.13 -4.05
C GLU A 379 -5.89 -30.30 -3.55
N ILE A 380 -5.49 -29.27 -4.30
CA ILE A 380 -4.48 -28.31 -3.91
C ILE A 380 -5.17 -27.01 -3.50
N GLY A 381 -5.03 -26.65 -2.24
CA GLY A 381 -5.63 -25.42 -1.72
C GLY A 381 -4.94 -24.15 -2.21
N PRO A 382 -5.58 -22.98 -2.00
CA PRO A 382 -5.04 -21.68 -2.41
C PRO A 382 -3.72 -21.31 -1.71
N ASN A 383 -3.41 -21.97 -0.61
CA ASN A 383 -2.12 -21.87 0.11
C ASN A 383 -1.02 -22.79 -0.42
N GLY A 384 -1.30 -23.58 -1.48
CA GLY A 384 -0.36 -24.54 -2.06
C GLY A 384 -0.16 -25.82 -1.26
N HIS A 385 -0.98 -26.10 -0.25
CA HIS A 385 -0.99 -27.36 0.46
C HIS A 385 -1.90 -28.39 -0.21
N LEU A 386 -1.59 -29.67 -0.02
CA LEU A 386 -2.47 -30.75 -0.43
C LEU A 386 -3.55 -31.00 0.63
N TYR A 387 -4.76 -31.18 0.17
CA TYR A 387 -5.90 -31.59 0.98
C TYR A 387 -6.44 -32.89 0.45
N TYR A 388 -6.81 -33.80 1.33
CA TYR A 388 -7.45 -35.04 0.94
C TYR A 388 -8.65 -35.38 1.84
N VAL A 389 -9.50 -36.23 1.32
CA VAL A 389 -10.62 -36.81 2.06
C VAL A 389 -10.21 -38.20 2.57
N ASP A 390 -10.20 -38.44 3.91
CA ASP A 390 -10.20 -39.77 4.51
C ASP A 390 -11.65 -40.20 4.76
N ASN A 391 -12.22 -40.95 3.83
CA ASN A 391 -13.56 -41.51 3.93
C ASN A 391 -13.70 -42.50 5.10
N GLY A 392 -12.62 -43.15 5.49
CA GLY A 392 -12.64 -44.11 6.60
C GLY A 392 -12.81 -43.49 7.99
N ARG A 393 -12.60 -42.16 8.10
CA ARG A 393 -12.73 -41.36 9.35
C ARG A 393 -13.71 -40.22 9.24
N ASP A 394 -14.28 -39.99 8.06
CA ASP A 394 -15.08 -38.81 7.75
C ASP A 394 -14.31 -37.50 8.01
N GLU A 395 -13.07 -37.44 7.49
CA GLU A 395 -12.17 -36.30 7.72
C GLU A 395 -11.75 -35.64 6.39
N VAL A 396 -11.55 -34.32 6.43
CA VAL A 396 -10.70 -33.59 5.49
C VAL A 396 -9.40 -33.30 6.17
N VAL A 397 -8.29 -33.70 5.55
CA VAL A 397 -6.95 -33.56 6.09
C VAL A 397 -6.10 -32.72 5.17
N ARG A 398 -5.40 -31.76 5.73
CA ARG A 398 -4.37 -30.99 5.04
C ARG A 398 -2.99 -31.60 5.33
N ILE A 399 -2.16 -31.65 4.32
CA ILE A 399 -0.78 -32.07 4.45
C ILE A 399 0.09 -30.83 4.48
N ASP A 400 0.77 -30.64 5.59
CA ASP A 400 1.69 -29.54 5.83
C ASP A 400 3.14 -30.07 5.81
N PRO A 401 4.10 -29.38 5.16
CA PRO A 401 5.48 -29.76 5.27
C PRO A 401 5.97 -29.52 6.69
N PHE A 402 6.50 -30.51 7.34
CA PHE A 402 7.26 -30.27 8.56
C PHE A 402 8.70 -29.96 8.15
N MET A 403 8.92 -28.71 7.76
CA MET A 403 10.26 -28.19 7.57
C MET A 403 10.62 -27.33 8.76
N ASP A 404 11.84 -27.45 9.23
CA ASP A 404 12.43 -26.64 10.29
C ASP A 404 13.89 -26.40 9.85
N VAL A 405 14.04 -25.45 8.93
CA VAL A 405 15.31 -25.19 8.23
C VAL A 405 16.37 -24.65 9.18
N ASP A 406 15.99 -23.89 10.19
CA ASP A 406 16.93 -23.30 11.14
C ASP A 406 17.09 -24.12 12.44
N GLY A 407 16.23 -25.13 12.64
CA GLY A 407 16.34 -26.11 13.73
C GLY A 407 15.92 -25.57 15.10
N ASP A 408 15.02 -24.62 15.16
CA ASP A 408 14.58 -23.99 16.41
C ASP A 408 13.39 -24.69 17.07
N GLY A 409 12.76 -25.62 16.36
CA GLY A 409 11.64 -26.45 16.83
C GLY A 409 10.27 -25.93 16.42
N VAL A 410 10.20 -24.90 15.58
CA VAL A 410 8.98 -24.40 14.92
C VAL A 410 9.06 -24.81 13.45
N GLY A 411 7.97 -25.29 12.87
CA GLY A 411 7.96 -25.66 11.45
C GLY A 411 7.93 -24.42 10.56
N ASP A 412 8.61 -24.46 9.41
CA ASP A 412 8.75 -23.34 8.47
C ASP A 412 7.40 -22.73 8.03
N ASP A 413 6.33 -23.53 8.02
CA ASP A 413 4.98 -23.13 7.61
C ASP A 413 4.21 -22.31 8.64
N VAL A 414 4.63 -22.40 9.91
CA VAL A 414 4.07 -21.64 11.04
C VAL A 414 5.13 -20.76 11.70
N ASP A 415 6.38 -20.86 11.22
CA ASP A 415 7.49 -20.07 11.69
C ASP A 415 7.45 -18.68 11.06
N ASN A 416 7.43 -17.67 11.89
CA ASN A 416 7.46 -16.28 11.45
C ASN A 416 8.87 -15.84 11.00
N CYS A 417 9.92 -16.69 11.19
CA CYS A 417 11.29 -16.50 10.69
C CYS A 417 11.95 -17.79 10.21
N PRO A 418 11.48 -18.47 9.16
CA PRO A 418 11.86 -19.83 8.78
C PRO A 418 13.36 -20.11 8.52
N TYR A 419 14.20 -19.10 8.55
CA TYR A 419 15.65 -19.21 8.30
C TYR A 419 16.51 -18.66 9.44
N ILE A 420 15.89 -18.15 10.51
CA ILE A 420 16.57 -17.52 11.65
C ILE A 420 15.95 -18.00 12.95
N SER A 421 16.65 -18.89 13.64
CA SER A 421 16.18 -19.53 14.87
C SER A 421 15.61 -18.55 15.90
N ASN A 422 14.32 -18.66 16.14
CA ASN A 422 13.56 -17.79 17.03
C ASN A 422 12.41 -18.52 17.76
N SER A 423 12.69 -19.67 18.37
CA SER A 423 11.72 -20.57 19.01
C SER A 423 10.66 -19.92 19.93
N ALA A 424 10.83 -18.65 20.31
CA ALA A 424 9.83 -17.85 21.05
C ALA A 424 8.79 -17.23 20.13
N GLN A 425 9.03 -17.21 18.82
CA GLN A 425 8.15 -16.65 17.79
C GLN A 425 7.68 -15.23 18.11
N ALA A 426 8.64 -14.39 18.62
CA ALA A 426 8.35 -13.01 18.91
C ALA A 426 7.98 -12.29 17.61
N ASN A 427 6.96 -11.45 17.68
CA ASN A 427 6.45 -10.63 16.57
C ASN A 427 5.70 -9.46 17.22
N TYR A 428 6.37 -8.33 17.30
CA TYR A 428 5.89 -7.19 18.08
C TYR A 428 4.72 -6.48 17.41
N ASP A 429 4.79 -6.29 16.10
CA ASP A 429 3.78 -5.58 15.31
C ASP A 429 2.64 -6.47 14.80
N ASN A 430 2.78 -7.80 14.93
CA ASN A 430 1.86 -8.83 14.45
C ASN A 430 1.68 -8.82 12.92
N ASP A 431 2.73 -8.52 12.18
CA ASP A 431 2.74 -8.72 10.73
C ASP A 431 3.06 -10.18 10.33
N SER A 432 3.62 -10.42 9.15
CA SER A 432 3.95 -11.76 8.66
C SER A 432 5.35 -12.24 8.99
N LYS A 433 6.20 -11.40 9.58
CA LYS A 433 7.56 -11.71 9.98
C LYS A 433 7.71 -11.62 11.50
N GLY A 434 8.65 -12.37 12.04
CA GLY A 434 8.99 -12.24 13.45
C GLY A 434 10.17 -11.31 13.67
N ASP A 435 10.27 -10.72 14.88
CA ASP A 435 11.30 -9.77 15.28
C ASP A 435 12.75 -10.23 14.95
N ALA A 436 12.99 -11.52 14.84
CA ALA A 436 14.32 -12.03 14.54
C ALA A 436 14.73 -11.87 13.07
N CYS A 437 13.81 -11.76 12.19
CA CYS A 437 13.98 -11.65 10.73
C CYS A 437 13.27 -10.44 10.13
N ASP A 438 12.63 -9.65 10.92
CA ASP A 438 12.15 -8.35 10.53
C ASP A 438 13.32 -7.34 10.58
N GLU A 439 13.29 -6.35 9.78
CA GLU A 439 14.23 -5.25 9.75
C GLU A 439 13.61 -3.97 10.32
N ASP A 440 12.31 -4.04 10.77
CA ASP A 440 11.49 -2.94 11.25
C ASP A 440 10.41 -3.53 12.19
N ASP A 441 10.82 -3.81 13.46
CA ASP A 441 10.07 -4.62 14.45
C ASP A 441 8.69 -4.03 14.83
N ASP A 442 8.45 -2.73 14.61
CA ASP A 442 7.17 -2.07 14.94
C ASP A 442 6.45 -1.46 13.74
N ASN A 443 7.02 -1.60 12.54
CA ASN A 443 6.46 -1.16 11.26
C ASN A 443 6.18 0.35 11.20
N ASP A 444 7.06 1.15 11.80
CA ASP A 444 6.99 2.61 11.72
C ASP A 444 7.70 3.19 10.48
N SER A 445 8.42 2.35 9.73
CA SER A 445 9.22 2.65 8.52
C SER A 445 10.64 3.17 8.79
N VAL A 446 11.12 3.11 10.02
CA VAL A 446 12.53 3.23 10.38
C VAL A 446 13.06 1.82 10.64
N LEU A 447 14.26 1.54 10.16
CA LEU A 447 14.82 0.19 10.34
C LEU A 447 15.41 0.05 11.74
N ASP A 448 15.31 -1.12 12.36
CA ASP A 448 15.83 -1.45 13.67
C ASP A 448 17.25 -0.95 13.98
N LEU A 449 18.09 -0.86 12.95
CA LEU A 449 19.49 -0.40 13.08
C LEU A 449 19.62 1.11 13.24
N ASP A 450 18.65 1.84 12.76
CA ASP A 450 18.59 3.30 12.75
C ASP A 450 17.48 3.80 13.68
N ASP A 451 16.72 2.89 14.33
CA ASP A 451 15.59 3.14 15.20
C ASP A 451 16.02 3.14 16.68
N ASN A 452 15.78 4.26 17.34
CA ASN A 452 16.02 4.43 18.78
C ASN A 452 14.85 3.85 19.62
N CYS A 453 13.67 3.72 19.02
CA CYS A 453 12.45 3.18 19.64
C CYS A 453 12.04 1.82 19.07
N LEU A 454 12.97 0.96 18.75
CA LEU A 454 12.91 -0.37 18.14
C LEU A 454 11.60 -1.19 18.33
N ARG A 455 10.84 -0.93 19.36
CA ARG A 455 9.52 -1.50 19.70
C ARG A 455 8.64 -0.44 20.28
N GLY A 456 8.48 0.59 19.50
CA GLY A 456 7.69 1.75 19.80
C GLY A 456 6.19 1.54 19.68
N ASN A 457 5.49 2.61 19.47
CA ASN A 457 4.05 2.60 19.29
C ASN A 457 3.67 2.01 17.91
N LEU A 458 2.76 1.08 17.88
CA LEU A 458 2.23 0.51 16.65
C LEU A 458 1.20 1.44 15.98
N SER A 459 1.05 1.30 14.67
CA SER A 459 0.00 1.96 13.87
C SER A 459 0.23 3.45 13.58
N TRP A 460 1.46 3.85 13.53
CA TRP A 460 1.90 5.13 12.99
C TRP A 460 3.00 4.90 11.93
N LEU A 461 3.45 5.95 11.29
CA LEU A 461 4.56 5.89 10.32
C LEU A 461 5.45 7.09 10.56
N SER A 462 6.75 6.85 10.58
CA SER A 462 7.75 7.90 10.63
C SER A 462 7.63 8.84 9.42
N SER A 463 7.64 10.10 9.71
CA SER A 463 7.63 11.18 8.72
C SER A 463 8.01 12.49 9.42
N MET A 464 8.48 13.49 8.68
CA MET A 464 8.77 14.84 9.21
C MET A 464 7.62 15.52 9.98
N LEU A 465 6.48 14.90 10.17
CA LEU A 465 5.34 15.41 10.95
C LEU A 465 5.04 14.56 12.18
N THR A 466 5.69 13.43 12.34
CA THR A 466 5.42 12.44 13.38
C THR A 466 6.67 11.90 14.03
N ASP A 467 7.82 12.21 13.45
CA ASP A 467 9.17 11.81 13.81
C ASP A 467 10.08 12.78 13.07
N HIS A 468 10.40 13.88 13.75
CA HIS A 468 11.02 15.05 13.13
C HIS A 468 12.47 14.79 12.73
N ASP A 469 13.21 14.12 13.57
CA ASP A 469 14.62 13.79 13.36
C ASP A 469 14.85 12.44 12.67
N SER A 470 13.74 11.69 12.46
CA SER A 470 13.74 10.38 11.79
C SER A 470 14.54 9.31 12.53
N ASP A 471 14.44 9.28 13.84
CA ASP A 471 15.12 8.32 14.70
C ASP A 471 14.27 7.09 15.10
N GLY A 472 12.99 7.05 14.65
CA GLY A 472 12.05 5.95 14.92
C GLY A 472 11.22 6.14 16.18
N CYS A 473 11.37 7.24 16.90
CA CYS A 473 10.53 7.59 18.03
C CYS A 473 9.45 8.57 17.62
N ALA A 474 8.21 8.35 18.07
CA ALA A 474 7.11 9.24 17.74
C ALA A 474 7.12 10.49 18.62
N ASP A 475 7.29 11.69 18.02
CA ASP A 475 7.36 13.01 18.68
C ASP A 475 6.28 13.21 19.75
N LEU A 476 5.09 12.72 19.53
CA LEU A 476 3.96 13.00 20.41
C LEU A 476 3.96 12.13 21.69
N THR A 477 4.60 10.98 21.67
CA THR A 477 4.37 9.93 22.70
C THR A 477 5.61 9.21 23.21
N GLU A 478 6.67 9.16 22.45
CA GLU A 478 7.86 8.34 22.74
C GLU A 478 9.12 9.15 22.77
N ASP A 479 9.24 10.11 21.89
CA ASP A 479 10.32 11.06 21.89
C ASP A 479 10.14 12.13 22.97
N PHE A 480 11.21 12.62 23.48
CA PHE A 480 11.29 13.70 24.46
C PHE A 480 12.32 14.76 24.04
N ASP A 481 12.88 14.60 22.85
CA ASP A 481 13.92 15.45 22.27
C ASP A 481 13.75 15.34 20.74
N ASP A 482 12.62 15.90 20.24
CA ASP A 482 12.04 15.66 18.92
C ASP A 482 12.98 16.01 17.73
N ASP A 483 14.05 16.79 17.94
CA ASP A 483 15.05 17.14 16.92
C ASP A 483 16.47 16.63 17.23
N ASN A 484 16.62 15.93 18.37
CA ASN A 484 17.87 15.34 18.86
C ASN A 484 19.01 16.34 18.99
N ASP A 485 18.73 17.57 19.44
CA ASP A 485 19.72 18.60 19.73
C ASP A 485 20.37 18.41 21.09
N GLY A 486 19.78 17.59 21.96
CA GLY A 486 20.24 17.27 23.31
C GLY A 486 19.51 18.03 24.41
N LEU A 487 18.50 18.83 24.09
CA LEU A 487 17.56 19.44 25.00
C LEU A 487 16.21 18.68 24.93
N ASN A 488 15.46 18.69 26.01
CA ASN A 488 14.18 18.04 26.05
C ASN A 488 13.08 19.03 25.67
N ASP A 489 12.09 18.62 24.88
CA ASP A 489 10.98 19.44 24.35
C ASP A 489 10.30 20.35 25.37
N GLN A 490 10.32 19.98 26.66
CA GLN A 490 9.68 20.80 27.69
C GLN A 490 10.46 22.05 28.05
N ILE A 491 11.73 22.12 27.69
CA ILE A 491 12.64 23.23 27.97
C ILE A 491 13.25 23.80 26.71
N ASP A 492 12.96 23.18 25.61
CA ASP A 492 13.36 23.53 24.26
C ASP A 492 12.33 24.47 23.63
N SER A 493 12.80 25.63 23.17
CA SER A 493 11.97 26.62 22.47
C SER A 493 11.73 26.23 21.00
N CYS A 494 12.62 25.43 20.44
CA CYS A 494 12.60 24.94 19.07
C CYS A 494 12.52 23.42 18.97
N ALA A 495 11.71 22.78 19.79
CA ALA A 495 11.58 21.32 19.89
C ALA A 495 11.28 20.55 18.57
N LEU A 496 11.07 21.20 17.48
CA LEU A 496 11.01 20.69 16.10
C LEU A 496 11.94 21.51 15.21
N GLY A 497 13.12 21.76 15.71
CA GLY A 497 14.14 22.59 15.09
C GLY A 497 14.91 21.90 13.95
N ASP A 498 16.03 22.50 13.56
CA ASP A 498 16.94 21.92 12.56
C ASP A 498 17.68 20.72 13.15
N VAL A 499 17.54 19.55 12.54
CA VAL A 499 18.16 18.30 13.00
C VAL A 499 19.65 18.18 12.67
N GLY A 500 20.39 17.39 13.46
CA GLY A 500 21.77 17.00 13.17
C GLY A 500 22.84 17.93 13.72
N TRP A 501 22.50 18.74 14.69
CA TRP A 501 23.39 19.54 15.50
C TRP A 501 23.26 19.17 17.01
N THR A 502 23.92 19.88 17.88
CA THR A 502 23.77 19.66 19.33
C THR A 502 23.91 20.99 20.04
N SER A 503 22.99 21.30 20.95
CA SER A 503 22.99 22.48 21.76
C SER A 503 24.30 22.61 22.57
N SER A 504 24.94 23.74 22.44
CA SER A 504 26.14 24.07 23.15
C SER A 504 26.40 25.60 23.08
N ALA A 505 27.14 26.16 24.00
CA ALA A 505 27.51 27.59 24.01
C ALA A 505 28.20 28.13 22.73
N LEU A 506 28.30 27.36 21.67
CA LEU A 506 28.83 27.73 20.35
C LEU A 506 27.82 27.59 19.24
N THR A 507 26.67 27.01 19.49
CA THR A 507 25.64 26.66 18.53
C THR A 507 24.26 27.06 19.00
N ASP A 508 24.14 27.44 20.28
CA ASP A 508 22.94 27.80 21.01
C ASP A 508 23.47 28.58 22.25
N TYR A 509 23.57 29.88 22.10
CA TYR A 509 24.27 30.73 23.04
C TYR A 509 23.55 30.86 24.40
N ASP A 510 22.24 30.91 24.37
CA ASP A 510 21.38 31.08 25.55
C ASP A 510 20.83 29.75 26.09
N PHE A 511 21.08 28.62 25.38
CA PHE A 511 20.62 27.25 25.74
C PHE A 511 19.11 27.09 25.76
N ASP A 512 18.43 27.68 24.81
CA ASP A 512 16.98 27.56 24.69
C ASP A 512 16.53 26.47 23.70
N GLY A 513 17.46 25.82 22.97
CA GLY A 513 17.22 24.74 22.03
C GLY A 513 17.05 25.19 20.57
N CYS A 514 17.16 26.47 20.30
CA CYS A 514 17.19 26.97 18.94
C CYS A 514 18.64 27.15 18.45
N GLN A 515 18.94 26.78 17.22
CA GLN A 515 20.29 26.93 16.68
C GLN A 515 20.56 28.36 16.24
N ASP A 516 21.59 29.05 16.85
CA ASP A 516 22.03 30.45 16.50
C ASP A 516 22.19 30.65 15.00
N ALA A 517 22.55 29.63 14.24
CA ALA A 517 22.81 29.67 12.81
C ALA A 517 21.62 29.34 11.93
N GLY A 518 20.46 29.93 12.13
CA GLY A 518 19.37 29.82 11.20
C GLY A 518 17.97 29.57 11.76
N GLU A 519 17.86 29.13 12.98
CA GLU A 519 16.58 28.91 13.69
C GLU A 519 16.30 29.99 14.69
N ASP A 520 17.30 30.31 15.48
CA ASP A 520 17.20 31.40 16.42
C ASP A 520 17.26 32.73 15.66
N TYR A 521 16.46 33.64 16.08
CA TYR A 521 16.41 35.01 15.59
C TYR A 521 16.75 36.01 16.68
N ASP A 522 17.12 35.51 17.87
CA ASP A 522 17.43 36.29 19.08
C ASP A 522 18.40 35.44 19.93
N ASP A 523 19.62 35.24 19.38
CA ASP A 523 20.65 34.27 19.86
C ASP A 523 20.97 34.37 21.35
N ASP A 524 20.67 35.49 22.02
CA ASP A 524 20.94 35.71 23.45
C ASP A 524 19.66 35.98 24.27
N ASN A 525 18.49 35.90 23.64
CA ASN A 525 17.18 36.12 24.24
C ASN A 525 17.01 37.50 24.92
N ASP A 526 17.67 38.53 24.37
CA ASP A 526 17.57 39.89 24.87
C ASP A 526 16.32 40.64 24.41
N ARG A 527 15.59 40.11 23.42
CA ARG A 527 14.35 40.56 22.75
C ARG A 527 14.55 41.48 21.55
N ILE A 528 15.75 41.68 21.10
CA ILE A 528 16.05 42.28 19.81
C ILE A 528 16.42 41.18 18.84
N CYS A 529 15.93 41.23 17.63
CA CYS A 529 16.19 40.17 16.65
C CYS A 529 17.50 40.36 15.91
N ASP A 530 18.30 39.30 15.75
CA ASP A 530 19.57 39.29 15.03
C ASP A 530 19.47 39.56 13.54
N ALA A 531 18.32 39.24 12.91
CA ALA A 531 18.12 39.34 11.48
C ALA A 531 16.87 40.14 11.09
N GLU A 532 16.97 40.87 9.97
CA GLU A 532 15.80 41.48 9.34
C GLU A 532 14.74 40.42 9.00
N GLU A 533 13.45 40.82 9.06
CA GLU A 533 12.27 40.01 8.75
C GLU A 533 12.47 39.06 7.56
N VAL A 534 12.40 37.76 7.81
CA VAL A 534 12.39 36.74 6.77
C VAL A 534 10.93 36.29 6.55
N ASP A 535 10.38 36.54 5.38
CA ASP A 535 9.03 36.13 4.93
C ASP A 535 7.82 36.71 5.71
N GLY A 536 7.96 37.85 6.42
CA GLY A 536 6.83 38.53 7.06
C GLY A 536 6.42 37.96 8.41
N PHE A 537 7.24 37.16 9.03
CA PHE A 537 7.10 36.68 10.40
C PHE A 537 8.25 37.20 11.27
N TRP A 538 7.91 37.91 12.31
CA TRP A 538 8.86 38.24 13.38
C TRP A 538 8.86 37.06 14.36
N ALA A 539 9.98 36.40 14.53
CA ALA A 539 10.13 35.34 15.52
C ALA A 539 10.31 35.90 16.92
N CYS A 540 10.90 37.11 17.06
CA CYS A 540 11.02 37.80 18.31
C CYS A 540 9.74 38.57 18.69
N THR A 541 9.42 38.65 19.97
CA THR A 541 8.10 39.08 20.45
C THR A 541 7.84 40.57 20.45
N GLU A 542 8.84 41.39 20.12
CA GLU A 542 8.67 42.87 20.08
C GLU A 542 9.24 43.42 18.76
N SER A 543 8.44 44.20 18.06
CA SER A 543 8.83 44.88 16.83
C SER A 543 9.86 45.97 17.10
N SER A 544 11.10 45.63 17.34
CA SER A 544 12.18 46.59 17.30
C SER A 544 12.42 47.02 15.83
N ALA A 545 12.64 48.27 15.61
CA ALA A 545 12.93 48.80 14.27
C ALA A 545 14.43 48.62 13.91
N SER A 546 15.19 47.93 14.72
CA SER A 546 16.64 47.68 14.59
C SER A 546 16.93 46.20 14.60
N THR A 547 17.89 45.79 13.81
CA THR A 547 18.55 44.51 13.88
C THR A 547 19.51 44.54 15.06
N ASP A 548 19.61 43.42 15.80
CA ASP A 548 20.59 43.29 16.87
C ASP A 548 22.03 43.41 16.32
N LEU A 549 22.78 44.33 16.92
CA LEU A 549 24.18 44.53 16.59
C LEU A 549 25.12 43.76 17.53
N CYS A 550 24.58 43.22 18.64
CA CYS A 550 25.30 42.46 19.65
C CYS A 550 24.66 41.09 19.92
N PRO A 551 24.53 40.19 18.94
CA PRO A 551 23.78 38.94 19.01
C PRO A 551 24.31 37.91 20.02
N THR A 552 25.15 38.29 20.92
CA THR A 552 25.69 37.47 22.00
C THR A 552 25.96 38.31 23.26
N SER A 553 25.05 39.15 23.65
CA SER A 553 25.07 39.93 24.87
C SER A 553 25.11 39.04 26.12
N PRO A 554 25.53 39.59 27.28
CA PRO A 554 25.67 38.75 28.49
C PRO A 554 24.35 38.04 28.86
N PRO A 555 24.37 36.74 29.19
CA PRO A 555 23.17 36.01 29.58
C PRO A 555 22.46 36.70 30.75
N SER A 556 21.17 36.98 30.62
CA SER A 556 20.32 37.78 31.50
C SER A 556 20.29 39.29 31.22
N PHE A 557 20.89 39.77 30.18
CA PHE A 557 20.58 41.07 29.63
C PHE A 557 19.20 41.00 28.97
N PHE A 558 18.39 42.01 29.12
CA PHE A 558 17.16 42.23 28.39
C PHE A 558 17.12 43.67 27.94
N SER A 559 17.05 43.89 26.65
CA SER A 559 16.97 45.22 26.07
C SER A 559 15.79 45.99 26.60
N THR A 560 16.03 47.17 27.07
CA THR A 560 15.04 48.16 27.50
C THR A 560 15.56 49.58 27.29
N LEU A 561 14.72 50.57 27.04
CA LEU A 561 15.05 51.98 26.89
C LEU A 561 15.89 52.59 28.03
N THR A 562 16.29 51.83 29.04
CA THR A 562 17.11 52.28 30.19
C THR A 562 18.50 51.68 30.25
N ASN A 563 18.76 50.68 29.43
CA ASN A 563 20.05 49.93 29.39
C ASN A 563 20.46 49.61 27.95
N ASP A 564 19.67 49.99 27.00
CA ASP A 564 19.82 49.93 25.57
C ASP A 564 18.95 51.07 25.00
N GLY A 565 19.59 52.19 24.82
CA GLY A 565 18.88 53.49 24.58
C GLY A 565 18.26 53.59 23.18
N ASP A 566 18.86 52.99 22.19
CA ASP A 566 18.48 52.97 20.80
C ASP A 566 17.84 51.67 20.36
N GLN A 567 17.84 50.66 21.27
CA GLN A 567 17.23 49.35 21.05
C GLN A 567 17.88 48.60 19.89
N ASP A 568 19.18 48.56 19.87
CA ASP A 568 19.99 47.83 18.88
C ASP A 568 20.53 46.50 19.39
N GLY A 569 20.18 46.07 20.63
CA GLY A 569 20.59 44.81 21.23
C GLY A 569 21.91 44.91 22.00
N CYS A 570 22.62 45.99 21.94
CA CYS A 570 23.84 46.19 22.69
C CYS A 570 23.59 46.87 24.06
N GLN A 571 24.22 46.37 25.08
CA GLN A 571 24.11 46.99 26.41
C GLN A 571 24.87 48.32 26.48
N ASP A 572 24.20 49.48 26.76
CA ASP A 572 24.83 50.81 26.94
C ASP A 572 26.06 50.79 27.82
N ILE A 573 26.14 49.89 28.78
CA ILE A 573 27.28 49.81 29.71
C ILE A 573 28.19 48.65 29.30
N GLY A 574 29.17 48.95 28.44
CA GLY A 574 30.32 48.08 28.21
C GLY A 574 30.35 47.31 26.92
N GLU A 575 29.25 47.21 26.20
CA GLU A 575 29.15 46.63 24.85
C GLU A 575 28.99 47.69 23.81
N ASP A 576 28.00 48.57 23.99
CA ASP A 576 27.78 49.65 23.08
C ASP A 576 28.85 50.73 23.20
N LEU A 577 29.18 51.33 22.09
CA LEU A 577 30.14 52.43 21.97
C LEU A 577 29.49 53.67 21.34
N ASP A 578 28.18 53.60 21.01
CA ASP A 578 27.41 54.65 20.38
C ASP A 578 25.92 54.45 20.80
N ASP A 579 25.68 54.70 22.14
CA ASP A 579 24.44 54.37 22.87
C ASP A 579 23.10 54.85 22.20
N ASP A 580 23.16 55.67 21.13
CA ASP A 580 21.99 56.15 20.41
C ASP A 580 22.07 55.97 18.88
N ASN A 581 23.14 55.33 18.40
CA ASN A 581 23.40 54.97 17.01
C ASN A 581 23.33 56.14 16.04
N ASP A 582 23.77 57.33 16.48
CA ASP A 582 23.77 58.52 15.62
C ASP A 582 25.05 58.63 14.76
N GLY A 583 26.02 57.78 14.99
CA GLY A 583 27.33 57.73 14.30
C GLY A 583 28.43 58.52 14.97
N PHE A 584 28.21 59.02 16.18
CA PHE A 584 29.24 59.57 17.08
C PHE A 584 29.40 58.64 18.26
N SER A 585 30.63 58.19 18.54
CA SER A 585 30.84 57.34 19.71
C SER A 585 30.70 58.15 21.01
N ASP A 586 30.24 57.55 22.10
CA ASP A 586 30.01 58.13 23.44
C ASP A 586 31.15 59.01 23.95
N GLU A 587 32.42 58.59 23.64
CA GLU A 587 33.59 59.40 23.99
C GLU A 587 33.66 60.74 23.27
N LEU A 588 33.00 60.85 22.13
CA LEU A 588 33.00 62.06 21.26
C LEU A 588 31.66 62.76 21.26
N ASP A 589 30.62 62.05 21.64
CA ASP A 589 29.27 62.54 21.72
C ASP A 589 29.02 63.35 22.99
N HIS A 590 28.30 64.43 22.84
CA HIS A 590 27.89 65.29 23.96
C HIS A 590 26.48 64.98 24.42
N CYS A 591 25.74 64.15 23.65
CA CYS A 591 24.37 63.71 23.91
C CYS A 591 24.20 62.19 23.79
N PRO A 592 25.08 61.35 24.37
CA PRO A 592 25.28 59.91 24.05
C PRO A 592 24.06 59.03 24.21
N VAL A 593 22.89 59.48 24.55
CA VAL A 593 21.64 58.71 24.66
C VAL A 593 20.48 59.40 23.92
N ASN A 594 20.80 60.35 23.10
CA ASN A 594 19.77 61.09 22.31
C ASN A 594 20.31 61.46 20.93
N ALA A 595 20.10 60.59 19.99
CA ALA A 595 20.60 60.70 18.62
C ALA A 595 20.46 62.10 18.01
N GLY A 596 21.53 62.61 17.46
CA GLY A 596 21.60 63.90 16.84
C GLY A 596 22.47 63.92 15.58
N THR A 597 22.47 65.04 14.87
CA THR A 597 23.20 65.19 13.60
C THR A 597 24.22 66.32 13.65
N SER A 598 24.34 66.98 14.83
CA SER A 598 25.24 68.10 14.98
C SER A 598 26.70 67.67 14.90
N ASN A 599 27.46 68.27 14.01
CA ASN A 599 28.87 67.95 13.77
C ASN A 599 29.79 69.17 13.72
N LEU A 600 29.24 70.31 14.07
CA LEU A 600 29.96 71.59 14.16
C LEU A 600 29.74 72.24 15.55
N GLY A 601 30.59 73.12 15.94
CA GLY A 601 30.48 73.81 17.23
C GLY A 601 31.07 73.01 18.40
N SER A 602 30.47 73.15 19.59
CA SER A 602 30.99 72.54 20.83
C SER A 602 30.14 71.36 21.35
N LEU A 603 29.09 71.06 20.70
CA LEU A 603 28.18 69.95 21.02
C LEU A 603 28.00 69.08 19.77
N MET A 604 28.78 68.02 19.64
CA MET A 604 28.69 67.02 18.58
C MET A 604 27.71 65.92 19.03
N GLY A 605 26.99 65.28 18.08
CA GLY A 605 26.06 64.22 18.37
C GLY A 605 24.74 64.65 19.00
N CYS A 606 24.45 65.89 19.12
CA CYS A 606 23.20 66.40 19.69
C CYS A 606 22.19 66.75 18.61
N SER A 607 20.92 66.84 19.02
CA SER A 607 19.81 67.24 18.12
C SER A 607 20.12 68.49 17.29
N ASP A 608 19.95 68.38 16.00
CA ASP A 608 20.14 69.43 15.00
C ASP A 608 18.96 69.32 14.02
N PHE A 609 17.90 70.08 14.27
CA PHE A 609 16.60 69.95 13.59
C PHE A 609 16.64 70.35 12.12
N ASP A 610 17.48 71.38 11.82
CA ASP A 610 17.54 71.90 10.46
C ASP A 610 18.76 71.43 9.65
N ASN A 611 19.60 70.60 10.29
CA ASN A 611 20.78 69.92 9.71
C ASN A 611 21.83 70.90 9.18
N ASP A 612 22.07 72.02 9.90
CA ASP A 612 23.13 72.97 9.58
C ASP A 612 24.48 72.60 10.21
N GLY A 613 24.48 71.62 11.11
CA GLY A 613 25.63 71.10 11.81
C GLY A 613 25.79 71.63 13.23
N TYR A 614 25.05 72.57 13.70
CA TYR A 614 25.05 73.08 15.06
C TYR A 614 23.89 72.48 15.85
N ALA A 615 24.14 72.10 17.08
CA ALA A 615 23.10 71.53 17.93
C ALA A 615 22.05 72.59 18.29
N ASP A 616 20.76 72.22 18.28
CA ASP A 616 19.59 73.09 18.61
C ASP A 616 19.78 73.88 19.90
N SER A 617 20.52 73.31 20.87
CA SER A 617 20.73 73.93 22.16
C SER A 617 21.75 75.08 22.15
N ILE A 618 22.54 75.20 21.10
CA ILE A 618 23.54 76.24 20.90
C ILE A 618 23.32 77.02 19.62
N ASP A 619 22.32 76.64 18.85
CA ASP A 619 21.88 77.31 17.68
C ASP A 619 20.79 78.36 18.04
N GLU A 620 21.00 79.58 17.64
CA GLU A 620 20.04 80.66 17.84
C GLU A 620 18.86 80.61 16.83
N PHE A 621 18.99 79.80 15.74
CA PHE A 621 18.01 79.60 14.70
C PHE A 621 17.71 78.10 14.38
N PRO A 622 17.31 77.28 15.34
CA PRO A 622 17.19 75.81 15.20
C PRO A 622 16.21 75.27 14.14
N THR A 623 15.71 76.09 13.28
CA THR A 623 14.79 75.74 12.18
C THR A 623 15.21 76.35 10.86
N GLU A 624 16.38 76.96 10.78
CA GLU A 624 16.81 77.69 9.57
C GLU A 624 18.27 77.26 9.19
N PRO A 625 18.42 76.30 8.28
CA PRO A 625 19.68 75.59 7.98
C PRO A 625 20.77 76.47 7.36
N THR A 626 20.61 77.78 7.35
CA THR A 626 21.60 78.71 6.82
C THR A 626 22.02 79.73 7.85
N GLN A 627 21.56 79.60 9.08
CA GLN A 627 21.86 80.54 10.20
C GLN A 627 22.04 79.74 11.50
N TRP A 628 23.02 80.04 12.33
CA TRP A 628 23.31 79.41 13.61
C TRP A 628 23.78 80.33 14.73
N SER A 629 23.94 81.58 14.44
CA SER A 629 24.35 82.54 15.46
C SER A 629 23.70 83.95 15.18
N ASP A 630 23.43 84.65 16.29
CA ASP A 630 22.95 86.04 16.30
C ASP A 630 23.74 86.79 17.36
N LEU A 631 24.87 87.38 16.96
CA LEU A 631 25.81 88.01 17.85
C LEU A 631 25.34 89.23 18.59
N ASP A 632 24.41 89.94 17.98
CA ASP A 632 23.88 91.17 18.54
C ASP A 632 22.42 91.10 19.07
N GLY A 633 21.77 89.91 18.84
CA GLY A 633 20.46 89.56 19.40
C GLY A 633 19.29 90.26 18.76
N ASP A 634 19.38 90.61 17.47
CA ASP A 634 18.35 91.35 16.80
C ASP A 634 17.32 90.46 16.05
N GLY A 635 17.58 89.13 16.01
CA GLY A 635 16.71 88.18 15.38
C GLY A 635 17.00 87.94 13.89
N PHE A 636 18.10 88.44 13.37
CA PHE A 636 18.64 88.11 12.04
C PHE A 636 19.98 87.42 12.16
N GLY A 637 20.16 86.37 11.42
CA GLY A 637 21.36 85.51 11.60
C GLY A 637 22.64 86.12 11.02
N ASP A 638 23.74 85.80 11.66
CA ASP A 638 25.08 86.27 11.36
C ASP A 638 25.62 85.87 9.97
N GLU A 639 25.09 84.77 9.37
CA GLU A 639 25.54 84.35 8.06
C GLU A 639 24.84 85.16 6.95
N SER A 640 25.57 86.16 6.49
CA SER A 640 25.06 87.13 5.53
C SER A 640 24.62 86.62 4.18
N THR A 641 24.89 85.37 3.87
CA THR A 641 24.47 84.64 2.67
C THR A 641 23.32 83.67 2.95
N GLY A 642 22.95 83.50 4.21
CA GLY A 642 21.81 82.71 4.64
C GLY A 642 20.47 83.41 4.50
N PHE A 643 19.39 82.69 4.92
CA PHE A 643 18.07 83.22 4.97
C PHE A 643 17.98 84.41 5.93
N GLU A 644 17.47 85.56 5.50
CA GLU A 644 17.42 86.79 6.29
C GLU A 644 18.76 87.16 6.97
N GLY A 645 19.89 86.83 6.30
CA GLY A 645 21.23 87.03 6.88
C GLY A 645 21.58 88.48 7.15
N ASP A 646 22.00 88.75 8.41
CA ASP A 646 22.38 90.10 8.84
C ASP A 646 23.65 90.62 8.17
N GLN A 647 23.60 91.73 7.57
CA GLN A 647 24.80 92.39 7.00
C GLN A 647 25.55 93.24 7.99
N CYS A 648 25.01 93.41 9.20
CA CYS A 648 25.58 94.22 10.27
C CYS A 648 25.83 93.52 11.59
N LYS A 649 26.24 92.30 11.57
CA LYS A 649 26.46 91.27 12.63
C LYS A 649 26.76 91.68 14.06
N THR A 650 26.98 93.02 14.35
CA THR A 650 27.32 93.54 15.66
C THR A 650 26.53 94.79 16.03
N VAL A 651 25.48 95.09 15.28
CA VAL A 651 24.66 96.29 15.49
C VAL A 651 23.18 95.92 15.28
N VAL A 652 22.45 95.87 16.37
CA VAL A 652 21.01 95.56 16.41
C VAL A 652 20.23 96.30 15.39
N GLY A 653 19.63 95.56 14.41
CA GLY A 653 18.83 96.14 13.30
C GLY A 653 17.34 95.90 13.45
N THR A 654 16.57 96.27 12.49
CA THR A 654 15.14 95.93 12.41
C THR A 654 14.76 95.31 11.05
N SER A 655 15.74 95.03 10.21
CA SER A 655 15.59 94.43 8.89
C SER A 655 16.90 93.79 8.42
N PHE A 656 16.84 92.64 7.82
CA PHE A 656 18.00 91.93 7.24
C PHE A 656 18.42 92.57 5.89
N GLU A 657 17.57 93.29 5.23
CA GLU A 657 17.91 93.92 3.95
C GLU A 657 18.55 95.36 4.10
N ALA A 658 19.75 95.47 3.54
CA ALA A 658 20.36 96.75 3.35
C ALA A 658 19.61 97.57 2.33
N VAL A 659 18.98 98.67 2.73
CA VAL A 659 18.25 99.58 1.82
C VAL A 659 19.23 100.36 0.96
N SER A 660 19.25 100.08 -0.33
CA SER A 660 20.09 100.80 -1.29
C SER A 660 19.53 102.23 -1.57
N TYR A 661 20.15 103.22 -0.98
CA TYR A 661 19.86 104.60 -1.33
C TYR A 661 20.69 105.06 -2.53
N THR A 662 20.07 105.50 -3.58
CA THR A 662 20.72 105.97 -4.81
C THR A 662 21.36 107.32 -4.76
N HIS A 663 21.44 107.94 -3.56
CA HIS A 663 22.04 109.30 -3.41
C HIS A 663 22.98 109.38 -2.21
N LEU A 664 24.08 108.71 -2.28
CA LEU A 664 25.13 108.79 -1.28
C LEU A 664 26.23 109.78 -1.66
N ARG A 665 26.64 110.58 -0.71
CA ARG A 665 27.78 111.51 -0.85
C ARG A 665 29.08 110.72 -0.83
N ALA A 666 29.95 111.06 -1.71
CA ALA A 666 31.17 110.36 -2.06
C ALA A 666 32.26 110.34 -0.96
N HIS A 667 32.02 109.85 0.24
CA HIS A 667 33.11 109.68 1.23
C HIS A 667 32.88 108.66 2.41
N GLU A 668 31.83 107.85 2.31
CA GLU A 668 31.69 106.75 3.29
C GLU A 668 31.82 105.44 2.61
N THR A 669 32.43 104.44 3.30
CA THR A 669 32.50 103.06 2.73
C THR A 669 31.10 102.50 2.75
N VAL A 670 30.73 101.70 1.75
CA VAL A 670 29.42 101.12 1.57
C VAL A 670 28.95 100.37 2.83
N LEU A 671 29.88 99.75 3.53
CA LEU A 671 29.59 98.99 4.74
C LEU A 671 29.15 99.80 5.93
N ASP A 672 29.84 100.94 6.20
CA ASP A 672 29.45 101.92 7.27
C ASP A 672 28.10 102.58 7.04
N LEU A 673 27.67 102.65 5.80
CA LEU A 673 26.39 103.24 5.46
C LEU A 673 25.21 102.31 5.60
N VAL A 674 25.43 101.04 5.31
CA VAL A 674 24.44 99.96 5.46
C VAL A 674 24.08 99.77 6.93
N CYS A 675 25.06 99.67 7.79
CA CYS A 675 24.84 99.52 9.23
C CYS A 675 24.22 100.75 9.91
N ARG A 676 24.46 101.91 9.41
CA ARG A 676 23.79 103.16 9.93
C ARG A 676 22.35 103.28 9.50
N LEU A 677 21.96 102.77 8.35
CA LEU A 677 20.58 102.82 7.81
C LEU A 677 19.65 101.80 8.39
N LEU A 678 20.16 100.73 8.92
CA LEU A 678 19.37 99.71 9.64
C LEU A 678 19.04 100.12 11.08
N LEU A 679 19.60 101.21 11.59
CA LEU A 679 19.29 101.81 12.91
C LEU A 679 18.23 102.95 12.91
N GLU A 680 17.72 103.41 11.74
CA GLU A 680 16.60 104.29 11.57
C GLU A 680 15.34 103.53 11.11
#